data_6bc5acd14bbfb0d6e04bb66e583eb627
#
_entry.id   6bc5acd14bbfb0d6e04bb66e583eb627
#
_cell.length_a   1.000
_cell.length_b   1.000
_cell.length_c   1.000
_cell.angle_alpha   90.00
_cell.angle_beta   90.00
_cell.angle_gamma   90.00
#
_symmetry.space_group_name_H-M   'P 1'
#
loop_
_entity.id
_entity.type
_entity.pdbx_description
1 polymer ?
#
loop_
_entity_poly.entity_id
_entity_poly.type
_entity_poly.pdbx_seq_one_letter_code
_entity_poly.pdbx_strand_id
1 'polypeptide(L)'
;MNAPNPVVSGTGLQKAAQTLVLPIEGMSCASCVRRVEMALGKVPGVASVNVNLATERATVTLAEPVEAQQLVQAVQKMGYDVPESTVVLQVDEMSCASCVGRVERALKAVPGVRSASVNLATERATVSGLAPVAALLAAAEKAGYPARVVDSGEDAGSAPGAAGEAADAHDTGVSAKAGAHSVVDRKAAEQRALWRDLWLAAALALPVFLLEMGGHMVPAFHHWVAHTIGTQNSWYLQFVLTTLVLFVPGLRFYRKGIPALLRGAPDMNSLVAVGTLAAWGFSTVATFLPSVLPAGSVNVYFESAAVIVVLILVGRFLEARAKGRTSEAIQRLAGLQARTAHVRRDGQVVDVPLAQVRAQDVVEVRPGERVPVDGEVIEGDSYVDESMITGEPVPVAKTAGSPVVGGTVNQTGAFTLRATAVGGQTVLAQIIRMVEQAQGSKLPIQTLVDRVTMWFVPAVMTAALITFAIWMVFGPTPALGFALVNAVAVLIIACPCAMGLATPTSIMVGIGRGAELGVLFRKGEALQLLKDAKVVAVDKTGTLTEGRPALTDLEVRPGFERAAVLAQVAALESRSEHPIARALVAAAEAEGLALPAVQDFESLTGLGVHARVQDASKVGTDSAESGGVPVAVGADRYMQSLGVDVSPFAEVAQRLGGEGKSPLYVAVDGKLAAIVAVSDPIKATTPAAIAALHAQGLKVAMITGDNARTAQAIARKLGIDEVVAEVLPAGKVEAVKRLQATHGALAYVGDGINDAPALAQAEVGMAIGTGTDVAIEAADVVLMSGNLQGVAKAIGLSRATIRNIHENLFWAFAYNTALIPLAAGALYPAFGILLSPMLGAGAMALSSVFVLGNALRLRHFGRGENA
;
A
#
# COMPACT_ATOMS: atom_id res chain seq x y z
N MET A 1 -25.82 3.38 -76.78
CA MET A 1 -24.58 2.76 -77.09
C MET A 1 -23.62 3.20 -76.02
N ASN A 2 -23.47 2.34 -75.03
CA ASN A 2 -22.64 2.56 -73.86
C ASN A 2 -21.21 2.05 -74.07
N ALA A 3 -20.24 2.89 -73.81
CA ALA A 3 -18.82 2.48 -73.68
C ALA A 3 -18.50 2.23 -72.21
N PRO A 4 -17.71 1.21 -71.86
CA PRO A 4 -17.40 0.88 -70.46
C PRO A 4 -16.18 1.66 -69.98
N ASN A 5 -16.22 2.10 -68.71
CA ASN A 5 -15.10 2.68 -67.95
C ASN A 5 -14.02 1.61 -67.58
N PRO A 6 -12.75 1.99 -67.60
CA PRO A 6 -11.70 1.09 -67.20
C PRO A 6 -11.58 0.94 -65.69
N VAL A 7 -11.48 -0.30 -65.22
CA VAL A 7 -11.13 -0.70 -63.86
C VAL A 7 -9.64 -0.37 -63.61
N VAL A 8 -9.39 0.55 -62.69
CA VAL A 8 -8.05 0.77 -62.15
C VAL A 8 -7.89 -0.07 -60.86
N SER A 9 -7.16 -1.14 -61.02
CA SER A 9 -6.64 -1.94 -59.88
C SER A 9 -5.51 -1.18 -59.17
N GLY A 10 -5.82 -0.58 -58.04
CA GLY A 10 -4.84 0.03 -57.18
C GLY A 10 -4.81 -0.67 -55.80
N THR A 11 -3.93 -1.68 -55.68
CA THR A 11 -3.54 -2.27 -54.38
C THR A 11 -2.72 -1.26 -53.61
N GLY A 12 -3.38 -0.38 -52.88
CA GLY A 12 -2.76 0.43 -51.84
C GLY A 12 -3.24 -0.06 -50.49
N LEU A 13 -2.35 -0.71 -49.74
CA LEU A 13 -2.54 -0.97 -48.31
C LEU A 13 -2.78 0.34 -47.59
N GLN A 14 -4.07 0.67 -47.30
CA GLN A 14 -4.40 1.73 -46.40
C GLN A 14 -3.93 1.36 -45.00
N LYS A 15 -2.84 2.01 -44.53
CA LYS A 15 -2.44 2.06 -43.14
C LYS A 15 -3.64 2.55 -42.33
N ALA A 16 -4.21 1.73 -41.45
CA ALA A 16 -5.32 2.09 -40.61
C ALA A 16 -4.97 3.38 -39.84
N ALA A 17 -5.75 4.44 -40.04
CA ALA A 17 -5.60 5.71 -39.32
C ALA A 17 -5.78 5.44 -37.83
N GLN A 18 -4.75 5.74 -37.04
CA GLN A 18 -4.77 5.51 -35.59
C GLN A 18 -5.57 6.63 -34.94
N THR A 19 -6.65 6.30 -34.23
CA THR A 19 -7.49 7.26 -33.52
C THR A 19 -7.20 7.21 -32.01
N LEU A 20 -6.89 8.36 -31.42
CA LEU A 20 -6.65 8.53 -29.99
C LEU A 20 -7.77 9.38 -29.38
N VAL A 21 -8.27 8.98 -28.21
CA VAL A 21 -9.27 9.76 -27.47
C VAL A 21 -8.62 10.32 -26.21
N LEU A 22 -8.62 11.65 -26.06
CA LEU A 22 -8.06 12.37 -24.93
C LEU A 22 -9.19 12.95 -24.06
N PRO A 23 -9.28 12.63 -22.77
CA PRO A 23 -10.13 13.39 -21.85
C PRO A 23 -9.50 14.76 -21.62
N ILE A 24 -10.31 15.82 -21.53
CA ILE A 24 -9.84 17.20 -21.36
C ILE A 24 -10.69 17.90 -20.32
N GLU A 25 -10.10 18.26 -19.21
CA GLU A 25 -10.76 18.98 -18.13
C GLU A 25 -10.62 20.51 -18.27
N GLY A 26 -11.60 21.23 -17.70
CA GLY A 26 -11.60 22.69 -17.66
C GLY A 26 -12.24 23.37 -18.88
N MET A 27 -12.88 22.63 -19.80
CA MET A 27 -13.64 23.20 -20.90
C MET A 27 -15.04 23.61 -20.43
N SER A 28 -15.40 24.87 -20.57
CA SER A 28 -16.71 25.39 -20.14
C SER A 28 -17.57 25.96 -21.26
N CYS A 29 -17.05 26.11 -22.49
CA CYS A 29 -17.74 26.78 -23.58
C CYS A 29 -17.21 26.39 -24.96
N ALA A 30 -17.99 26.70 -26.02
CA ALA A 30 -17.62 26.40 -27.41
C ALA A 30 -16.29 27.06 -27.87
N SER A 31 -15.90 28.19 -27.27
CA SER A 31 -14.62 28.81 -27.58
C SER A 31 -13.44 28.01 -27.01
N CYS A 32 -13.65 27.29 -25.89
CA CYS A 32 -12.69 26.37 -25.32
C CYS A 32 -12.45 25.20 -26.28
N VAL A 33 -13.54 24.59 -26.80
CA VAL A 33 -13.49 23.50 -27.78
C VAL A 33 -12.62 23.91 -28.98
N ARG A 34 -12.90 25.08 -29.57
CA ARG A 34 -12.15 25.57 -30.73
C ARG A 34 -10.65 25.82 -30.43
N ARG A 35 -10.30 26.27 -29.22
CA ARG A 35 -8.90 26.44 -28.81
C ARG A 35 -8.16 25.09 -28.72
N VAL A 36 -8.80 24.10 -28.14
CA VAL A 36 -8.25 22.76 -28.04
C VAL A 36 -8.09 22.12 -29.42
N GLU A 37 -9.11 22.20 -30.29
CA GLU A 37 -9.05 21.71 -31.67
C GLU A 37 -7.90 22.37 -32.46
N MET A 38 -7.74 23.68 -32.35
CA MET A 38 -6.63 24.39 -32.98
C MET A 38 -5.26 24.01 -32.42
N ALA A 39 -5.15 23.77 -31.10
CA ALA A 39 -3.90 23.40 -30.49
C ALA A 39 -3.47 21.99 -30.91
N LEU A 40 -4.39 21.05 -30.86
CA LEU A 40 -4.14 19.65 -31.25
C LEU A 40 -3.93 19.53 -32.78
N GLY A 41 -4.67 20.28 -33.61
CA GLY A 41 -4.50 20.27 -35.05
C GLY A 41 -3.19 20.88 -35.56
N LYS A 42 -2.46 21.63 -34.72
CA LYS A 42 -1.11 22.14 -35.01
C LYS A 42 0.01 21.15 -34.69
N VAL A 43 -0.29 20.04 -34.03
CA VAL A 43 0.72 19.03 -33.71
C VAL A 43 1.08 18.27 -34.99
N PRO A 44 2.36 18.20 -35.39
CA PRO A 44 2.77 17.43 -36.56
C PRO A 44 2.33 15.97 -36.48
N GLY A 45 1.74 15.45 -37.54
CA GLY A 45 1.24 14.07 -37.59
C GLY A 45 -0.24 13.89 -37.22
N VAL A 46 -0.95 14.96 -36.81
CA VAL A 46 -2.40 14.94 -36.59
C VAL A 46 -3.15 15.22 -37.89
N ALA A 47 -4.07 14.30 -38.28
CA ALA A 47 -4.89 14.44 -39.48
C ALA A 47 -6.19 15.21 -39.23
N SER A 48 -6.88 14.93 -38.14
CA SER A 48 -8.11 15.63 -37.75
C SER A 48 -8.33 15.55 -36.24
N VAL A 49 -9.04 16.55 -35.70
CA VAL A 49 -9.43 16.65 -34.31
C VAL A 49 -10.91 16.97 -34.21
N ASN A 50 -11.62 16.27 -33.37
CA ASN A 50 -13.01 16.56 -33.02
C ASN A 50 -13.14 16.59 -31.50
N VAL A 51 -13.54 17.71 -30.93
CA VAL A 51 -13.70 17.91 -29.49
C VAL A 51 -15.18 18.02 -29.14
N ASN A 52 -15.61 17.17 -28.21
CA ASN A 52 -16.97 17.16 -27.70
C ASN A 52 -17.00 17.74 -26.27
N LEU A 53 -17.67 18.91 -26.14
CA LEU A 53 -17.80 19.60 -24.86
C LEU A 53 -18.64 18.81 -23.84
N ALA A 54 -19.69 18.12 -24.29
CA ALA A 54 -20.60 17.42 -23.38
C ALA A 54 -19.99 16.16 -22.77
N THR A 55 -19.05 15.54 -23.49
CA THR A 55 -18.32 14.36 -23.00
C THR A 55 -16.90 14.68 -22.52
N GLU A 56 -16.49 15.96 -22.61
CA GLU A 56 -15.14 16.44 -22.28
C GLU A 56 -14.01 15.61 -22.91
N ARG A 57 -14.21 15.19 -24.19
CA ARG A 57 -13.27 14.33 -24.92
C ARG A 57 -12.91 14.92 -26.26
N ALA A 58 -11.61 14.82 -26.60
CA ALA A 58 -11.09 15.11 -27.92
C ALA A 58 -10.74 13.82 -28.65
N THR A 59 -11.32 13.59 -29.81
CA THR A 59 -10.96 12.48 -30.72
C THR A 59 -9.96 12.98 -31.74
N VAL A 60 -8.75 12.48 -31.69
CA VAL A 60 -7.61 12.86 -32.54
C VAL A 60 -7.31 11.72 -33.50
N THR A 61 -7.41 11.96 -34.79
CA THR A 61 -7.01 11.02 -35.85
C THR A 61 -5.60 11.37 -36.29
N LEU A 62 -4.71 10.37 -36.26
CA LEU A 62 -3.29 10.52 -36.57
C LEU A 62 -3.00 10.05 -37.99
N ALA A 63 -2.30 10.90 -38.80
CA ALA A 63 -1.76 10.54 -40.11
C ALA A 63 -0.39 9.83 -39.97
N GLU A 64 0.37 10.21 -38.94
CA GLU A 64 1.68 9.63 -38.59
C GLU A 64 1.72 9.34 -37.07
N PRO A 65 2.56 8.43 -36.60
CA PRO A 65 2.71 8.17 -35.17
C PRO A 65 3.17 9.42 -34.42
N VAL A 66 2.34 9.91 -33.49
CA VAL A 66 2.64 11.07 -32.63
C VAL A 66 2.75 10.58 -31.19
N GLU A 67 3.74 11.07 -30.47
CA GLU A 67 3.84 10.80 -29.03
C GLU A 67 2.68 11.45 -28.27
N ALA A 68 1.94 10.68 -27.48
CA ALA A 68 0.80 11.18 -26.71
C ALA A 68 1.17 12.38 -25.83
N GLN A 69 2.41 12.45 -25.37
CA GLN A 69 2.93 13.55 -24.55
C GLN A 69 2.96 14.89 -25.30
N GLN A 70 3.15 14.89 -26.62
CA GLN A 70 3.08 16.12 -27.44
C GLN A 70 1.65 16.66 -27.53
N LEU A 71 0.66 15.77 -27.62
CA LEU A 71 -0.76 16.13 -27.61
C LEU A 71 -1.17 16.69 -26.24
N VAL A 72 -0.75 16.05 -25.15
CA VAL A 72 -1.00 16.54 -23.78
C VAL A 72 -0.39 17.92 -23.56
N GLN A 73 0.88 18.11 -23.95
CA GLN A 73 1.53 19.41 -23.83
C GLN A 73 0.84 20.52 -24.67
N ALA A 74 0.31 20.17 -25.84
CA ALA A 74 -0.44 21.12 -26.66
C ALA A 74 -1.72 21.59 -25.97
N VAL A 75 -2.44 20.71 -25.29
CA VAL A 75 -3.63 21.01 -24.48
C VAL A 75 -3.28 21.82 -23.24
N GLN A 76 -2.23 21.41 -22.49
CA GLN A 76 -1.79 22.08 -21.27
C GLN A 76 -1.29 23.52 -21.53
N LYS A 77 -0.60 23.76 -22.64
CA LYS A 77 -0.21 25.12 -23.06
C LYS A 77 -1.38 26.07 -23.26
N MET A 78 -2.58 25.55 -23.50
CA MET A 78 -3.80 26.35 -23.64
C MET A 78 -4.53 26.55 -22.29
N GLY A 79 -3.98 26.02 -21.18
CA GLY A 79 -4.55 26.15 -19.85
C GLY A 79 -5.65 25.12 -19.53
N TYR A 80 -5.71 24.02 -20.27
CA TYR A 80 -6.61 22.88 -19.99
C TYR A 80 -5.81 21.69 -19.48
N ASP A 81 -6.43 20.83 -18.65
CA ASP A 81 -5.78 19.64 -18.15
C ASP A 81 -6.23 18.37 -18.89
N VAL A 82 -5.34 17.38 -18.93
CA VAL A 82 -5.61 16.07 -19.51
C VAL A 82 -5.39 15.04 -18.39
N PRO A 83 -6.46 14.58 -17.73
CA PRO A 83 -6.33 13.60 -16.66
C PRO A 83 -5.78 12.29 -17.20
N GLU A 84 -4.79 11.74 -16.51
CA GLU A 84 -4.19 10.46 -16.84
C GLU A 84 -5.09 9.33 -16.32
N SER A 85 -5.40 8.36 -17.18
CA SER A 85 -6.06 7.14 -16.73
C SER A 85 -5.05 6.15 -16.20
N THR A 86 -5.35 5.57 -15.03
CA THR A 86 -4.60 4.43 -14.50
C THR A 86 -5.42 3.16 -14.71
N VAL A 87 -4.87 2.22 -15.49
CA VAL A 87 -5.49 0.92 -15.75
C VAL A 87 -4.76 -0.14 -14.95
N VAL A 88 -5.50 -0.95 -14.21
CA VAL A 88 -4.96 -2.11 -13.50
C VAL A 88 -5.29 -3.37 -14.29
N LEU A 89 -4.25 -4.09 -14.70
CA LEU A 89 -4.38 -5.36 -15.39
C LEU A 89 -4.01 -6.50 -14.42
N GLN A 90 -4.80 -7.56 -14.41
CA GLN A 90 -4.38 -8.84 -13.87
C GLN A 90 -3.57 -9.55 -14.95
N VAL A 91 -2.32 -9.91 -14.66
CA VAL A 91 -1.40 -10.60 -15.58
C VAL A 91 -1.13 -11.98 -15.03
N ASP A 92 -1.64 -12.98 -15.69
CA ASP A 92 -1.53 -14.37 -15.24
C ASP A 92 -0.20 -14.99 -15.65
N GLU A 93 0.17 -16.08 -14.99
CA GLU A 93 1.33 -16.94 -15.32
C GLU A 93 2.73 -16.33 -15.08
N MET A 94 2.86 -15.22 -14.38
CA MET A 94 4.17 -14.70 -13.99
C MET A 94 4.75 -15.55 -12.86
N SER A 95 5.98 -16.04 -13.04
CA SER A 95 6.60 -16.95 -12.08
C SER A 95 7.91 -16.44 -11.47
N CYS A 96 8.46 -15.36 -11.97
CA CYS A 96 9.77 -14.86 -11.53
C CYS A 96 9.98 -13.37 -11.91
N ALA A 97 11.00 -12.75 -11.31
CA ALA A 97 11.36 -11.37 -11.54
C ALA A 97 11.68 -11.03 -13.02
N SER A 98 12.25 -11.98 -13.77
CA SER A 98 12.49 -11.78 -15.21
C SER A 98 11.20 -11.72 -16.02
N CYS A 99 10.15 -12.43 -15.59
CA CYS A 99 8.80 -12.34 -16.17
C CYS A 99 8.22 -10.92 -15.98
N VAL A 100 8.34 -10.39 -14.76
CA VAL A 100 7.92 -9.01 -14.41
C VAL A 100 8.58 -7.99 -15.35
N GLY A 101 9.91 -8.03 -15.45
CA GLY A 101 10.66 -7.10 -16.30
C GLY A 101 10.32 -7.22 -17.80
N ARG A 102 9.84 -8.39 -18.24
CA ARG A 102 9.40 -8.62 -19.62
C ARG A 102 8.03 -7.98 -19.87
N VAL A 103 7.08 -8.19 -18.98
CA VAL A 103 5.74 -7.60 -19.07
C VAL A 103 5.84 -6.08 -18.97
N GLU A 104 6.62 -5.54 -18.03
CA GLU A 104 6.84 -4.10 -17.90
C GLU A 104 7.40 -3.46 -19.18
N ARG A 105 8.40 -4.10 -19.80
CA ARG A 105 8.97 -3.60 -21.05
C ARG A 105 7.96 -3.64 -22.20
N ALA A 106 7.16 -4.70 -22.28
CA ALA A 106 6.13 -4.83 -23.29
C ALA A 106 5.03 -3.77 -23.13
N LEU A 107 4.58 -3.51 -21.90
CA LEU A 107 3.59 -2.49 -21.61
C LEU A 107 4.14 -1.07 -21.84
N LYS A 108 5.38 -0.79 -21.42
CA LYS A 108 6.05 0.50 -21.66
C LYS A 108 6.30 0.79 -23.13
N ALA A 109 6.40 -0.24 -23.96
CA ALA A 109 6.57 -0.09 -25.41
C ALA A 109 5.26 0.27 -26.13
N VAL A 110 4.10 0.21 -25.46
CA VAL A 110 2.82 0.59 -26.05
C VAL A 110 2.74 2.12 -26.14
N PRO A 111 2.46 2.69 -27.34
CA PRO A 111 2.29 4.13 -27.48
C PRO A 111 1.20 4.68 -26.54
N GLY A 112 1.50 5.76 -25.84
CA GLY A 112 0.59 6.36 -24.87
C GLY A 112 0.76 5.88 -23.42
N VAL A 113 1.63 4.90 -23.14
CA VAL A 113 2.00 4.50 -21.78
C VAL A 113 3.10 5.43 -21.25
N ARG A 114 2.82 6.09 -20.14
CA ARG A 114 3.80 6.90 -19.38
C ARG A 114 4.59 6.05 -18.40
N SER A 115 3.87 5.25 -17.63
CA SER A 115 4.49 4.32 -16.68
C SER A 115 3.76 3.00 -16.67
N ALA A 116 4.51 1.92 -16.45
CA ALA A 116 3.97 0.60 -16.17
C ALA A 116 4.78 -0.02 -15.04
N SER A 117 4.11 -0.51 -14.03
CA SER A 117 4.66 -1.21 -12.88
C SER A 117 3.95 -2.55 -12.71
N VAL A 118 4.72 -3.62 -12.61
CA VAL A 118 4.20 -4.99 -12.49
C VAL A 118 4.63 -5.57 -11.16
N ASN A 119 3.68 -6.10 -10.42
CA ASN A 119 3.92 -6.75 -9.13
C ASN A 119 3.71 -8.26 -9.24
N LEU A 120 4.76 -9.02 -8.96
CA LEU A 120 4.73 -10.48 -9.02
C LEU A 120 3.85 -11.12 -7.94
N ALA A 121 3.77 -10.50 -6.76
CA ALA A 121 3.06 -11.08 -5.61
C ALA A 121 1.54 -10.98 -5.77
N THR A 122 1.08 -9.85 -6.35
CA THR A 122 -0.34 -9.61 -6.64
C THR A 122 -0.74 -10.03 -8.04
N GLU A 123 0.25 -10.32 -8.91
CA GLU A 123 0.06 -10.60 -10.35
C GLU A 123 -0.67 -9.45 -11.08
N ARG A 124 -0.49 -8.21 -10.61
CA ARG A 124 -1.11 -7.02 -11.19
C ARG A 124 -0.08 -6.14 -11.88
N ALA A 125 -0.48 -5.57 -13.02
CA ALA A 125 0.23 -4.51 -13.72
C ALA A 125 -0.57 -3.22 -13.62
N THR A 126 0.00 -2.18 -13.01
CA THR A 126 -0.57 -0.84 -12.97
C THR A 126 0.06 -0.03 -14.10
N VAL A 127 -0.75 0.42 -15.03
CA VAL A 127 -0.31 1.16 -16.21
C VAL A 127 -0.96 2.55 -16.18
N SER A 128 -0.14 3.60 -16.16
CA SER A 128 -0.61 4.99 -16.23
C SER A 128 -0.30 5.57 -17.61
N GLY A 129 -1.27 6.26 -18.18
CA GLY A 129 -1.15 6.89 -19.48
C GLY A 129 -2.46 6.93 -20.25
N LEU A 130 -2.34 7.13 -21.55
CA LEU A 130 -3.48 7.28 -22.49
C LEU A 130 -3.60 6.10 -23.46
N ALA A 131 -2.88 5.00 -23.21
CA ALA A 131 -2.88 3.85 -24.11
C ALA A 131 -4.23 3.11 -24.07
N PRO A 132 -4.78 2.69 -25.22
CA PRO A 132 -6.00 1.90 -25.27
C PRO A 132 -5.82 0.57 -24.54
N VAL A 133 -6.82 0.19 -23.75
CA VAL A 133 -6.80 -1.07 -22.97
C VAL A 133 -6.53 -2.29 -23.86
N ALA A 134 -7.15 -2.35 -25.03
CA ALA A 134 -6.95 -3.43 -26.00
C ALA A 134 -5.48 -3.57 -26.44
N ALA A 135 -4.76 -2.43 -26.62
CA ALA A 135 -3.34 -2.45 -26.96
C ALA A 135 -2.46 -2.94 -25.79
N LEU A 136 -2.82 -2.62 -24.56
CA LEU A 136 -2.15 -3.10 -23.35
C LEU A 136 -2.30 -4.62 -23.20
N LEU A 137 -3.52 -5.14 -23.38
CA LEU A 137 -3.80 -6.59 -23.33
C LEU A 137 -3.03 -7.34 -24.44
N ALA A 138 -3.06 -6.84 -25.68
CA ALA A 138 -2.31 -7.43 -26.80
C ALA A 138 -0.79 -7.41 -26.57
N ALA A 139 -0.25 -6.37 -25.94
CA ALA A 139 1.18 -6.28 -25.62
C ALA A 139 1.60 -7.30 -24.55
N ALA A 140 0.78 -7.50 -23.53
CA ALA A 140 1.02 -8.51 -22.49
C ALA A 140 0.94 -9.93 -23.08
N GLU A 141 -0.07 -10.21 -23.91
CA GLU A 141 -0.24 -11.50 -24.57
C GLU A 141 0.91 -11.79 -25.56
N LYS A 142 1.34 -10.80 -26.35
CA LYS A 142 2.52 -10.92 -27.24
C LYS A 142 3.80 -11.20 -26.45
N ALA A 143 3.91 -10.69 -25.21
CA ALA A 143 5.02 -11.01 -24.32
C ALA A 143 4.92 -12.43 -23.73
N GLY A 144 3.81 -13.14 -23.96
CA GLY A 144 3.56 -14.51 -23.51
C GLY A 144 2.84 -14.61 -22.15
N TYR A 145 2.13 -13.55 -21.74
CA TYR A 145 1.42 -13.51 -20.47
C TYR A 145 -0.03 -13.07 -20.71
N PRO A 146 -1.01 -13.95 -20.47
CA PRO A 146 -2.42 -13.57 -20.54
C PRO A 146 -2.74 -12.46 -19.55
N ALA A 147 -3.46 -11.44 -20.02
CA ALA A 147 -3.86 -10.32 -19.16
C ALA A 147 -5.33 -9.97 -19.34
N ARG A 148 -5.93 -9.42 -18.29
CA ARG A 148 -7.31 -8.92 -18.27
C ARG A 148 -7.42 -7.68 -17.41
N VAL A 149 -8.40 -6.83 -17.69
CA VAL A 149 -8.66 -5.64 -16.88
C VAL A 149 -9.25 -6.05 -15.54
N VAL A 150 -8.77 -5.41 -14.49
CA VAL A 150 -9.43 -5.47 -13.18
C VAL A 150 -10.36 -4.27 -13.13
N ASP A 151 -11.68 -4.50 -13.23
CA ASP A 151 -12.66 -3.43 -13.05
C ASP A 151 -12.52 -2.84 -11.65
N SER A 152 -11.92 -1.68 -11.57
CA SER A 152 -12.07 -0.78 -10.44
C SER A 152 -13.45 -0.16 -10.58
N GLY A 153 -14.39 -0.53 -9.71
CA GLY A 153 -15.77 -0.07 -9.73
C GLY A 153 -15.94 1.42 -9.39
N GLU A 154 -15.28 2.31 -10.14
CA GLU A 154 -15.31 3.76 -9.95
C GLU A 154 -15.47 4.52 -11.28
N ASP A 155 -16.42 4.11 -12.16
CA ASP A 155 -16.90 4.95 -13.25
C ASP A 155 -18.32 4.55 -13.67
N ALA A 156 -19.25 4.51 -12.70
CA ALA A 156 -20.68 4.43 -12.97
C ALA A 156 -21.40 5.63 -12.33
N GLY A 157 -20.98 6.83 -12.72
CA GLY A 157 -21.63 8.07 -12.38
C GLY A 157 -21.80 8.94 -13.60
N SER A 158 -23.02 8.97 -14.14
CA SER A 158 -23.55 9.95 -15.08
C SER A 158 -23.47 9.65 -16.57
N ALA A 159 -24.50 9.01 -17.10
CA ALA A 159 -25.17 9.50 -18.31
C ALA A 159 -26.64 9.04 -18.30
N PRO A 160 -27.65 9.94 -18.25
CA PRO A 160 -29.02 9.61 -18.54
C PRO A 160 -29.27 9.78 -20.05
N GLY A 161 -29.83 8.75 -20.67
CA GLY A 161 -30.56 8.91 -21.91
C GLY A 161 -30.06 8.18 -23.14
N ALA A 162 -30.51 6.94 -23.30
CA ALA A 162 -31.02 6.47 -24.60
C ALA A 162 -31.90 5.23 -24.31
N ALA A 163 -33.21 5.42 -24.51
CA ALA A 163 -34.18 4.35 -24.53
C ALA A 163 -34.07 3.55 -25.82
N GLY A 164 -34.10 2.22 -25.73
CA GLY A 164 -34.13 1.33 -26.88
C GLY A 164 -34.03 -0.14 -26.49
N GLU A 165 -35.21 -0.73 -26.33
CA GLU A 165 -35.57 -2.15 -26.51
C GLU A 165 -34.94 -3.27 -25.65
N ALA A 166 -35.88 -3.96 -25.05
CA ALA A 166 -35.78 -5.12 -24.19
C ALA A 166 -35.23 -6.36 -24.91
N ALA A 167 -34.34 -7.07 -24.23
CA ALA A 167 -34.24 -8.53 -24.35
C ALA A 167 -33.81 -9.09 -23.01
N ASP A 168 -34.55 -10.09 -22.52
CA ASP A 168 -34.39 -10.84 -21.30
C ASP A 168 -32.96 -11.29 -21.04
N ALA A 169 -32.43 -10.98 -19.86
CA ALA A 169 -31.36 -11.78 -19.23
C ALA A 169 -31.46 -11.66 -17.72
N HIS A 170 -31.77 -12.78 -17.11
CA HIS A 170 -31.71 -13.04 -15.68
C HIS A 170 -30.36 -12.69 -15.06
N ASP A 171 -30.44 -12.08 -13.86
CA ASP A 171 -29.59 -12.29 -12.71
C ASP A 171 -28.04 -12.06 -12.85
N THR A 172 -27.56 -10.84 -12.54
CA THR A 172 -26.17 -10.61 -12.15
C THR A 172 -26.04 -9.61 -11.00
N GLY A 173 -26.51 -9.98 -9.85
CA GLY A 173 -26.25 -9.31 -8.57
C GLY A 173 -25.03 -9.86 -7.83
N VAL A 174 -23.84 -10.03 -8.48
CA VAL A 174 -22.66 -10.68 -7.86
C VAL A 174 -21.37 -10.11 -8.42
N SER A 175 -21.05 -8.82 -8.30
CA SER A 175 -19.81 -8.35 -8.96
C SER A 175 -18.62 -8.03 -8.06
N ALA A 176 -18.78 -7.60 -6.83
CA ALA A 176 -17.62 -7.25 -5.96
C ALA A 176 -17.10 -8.46 -5.14
N LYS A 177 -17.98 -9.40 -4.75
CA LYS A 177 -17.55 -10.65 -4.06
C LYS A 177 -16.92 -11.66 -5.01
N ALA A 178 -17.30 -11.68 -6.27
CA ALA A 178 -16.78 -12.60 -7.27
C ALA A 178 -15.27 -12.37 -7.56
N GLY A 179 -14.78 -11.13 -7.51
CA GLY A 179 -13.37 -10.79 -7.78
C GLY A 179 -12.43 -11.34 -6.71
N ALA A 180 -12.69 -11.10 -5.44
CA ALA A 180 -11.83 -11.55 -4.33
C ALA A 180 -11.92 -13.09 -4.13
N HIS A 181 -13.10 -13.68 -4.19
CA HIS A 181 -13.27 -15.15 -4.16
C HIS A 181 -12.58 -15.83 -5.35
N SER A 182 -12.65 -15.26 -6.56
CA SER A 182 -12.02 -15.84 -7.75
C SER A 182 -10.48 -15.86 -7.67
N VAL A 183 -9.82 -14.89 -7.03
CA VAL A 183 -8.37 -14.88 -6.83
C VAL A 183 -7.94 -15.89 -5.78
N VAL A 184 -8.66 -15.98 -4.66
CA VAL A 184 -8.39 -16.95 -3.59
C VAL A 184 -8.62 -18.37 -4.09
N ASP A 185 -9.71 -18.61 -4.81
CA ASP A 185 -10.06 -19.92 -5.36
C ASP A 185 -9.04 -20.36 -6.44
N ARG A 186 -8.53 -19.45 -7.26
CA ARG A 186 -7.46 -19.73 -8.22
C ARG A 186 -6.14 -20.10 -7.54
N LYS A 187 -5.70 -19.31 -6.54
CA LYS A 187 -4.49 -19.64 -5.78
C LYS A 187 -4.61 -20.98 -5.05
N ALA A 188 -5.78 -21.29 -4.51
CA ALA A 188 -6.07 -22.59 -3.93
C ALA A 188 -6.07 -23.71 -4.98
N ALA A 189 -6.58 -23.45 -6.19
CA ALA A 189 -6.56 -24.40 -7.31
C ALA A 189 -5.12 -24.62 -7.82
N GLU A 190 -4.32 -23.58 -7.96
CA GLU A 190 -2.90 -23.67 -8.32
C GLU A 190 -2.11 -24.44 -7.26
N GLN A 191 -2.32 -24.18 -5.98
CA GLN A 191 -1.69 -24.92 -4.88
C GLN A 191 -2.07 -26.40 -4.92
N ARG A 192 -3.35 -26.74 -5.18
CA ARG A 192 -3.82 -28.14 -5.33
C ARG A 192 -3.21 -28.80 -6.55
N ALA A 193 -3.09 -28.09 -7.67
CA ALA A 193 -2.43 -28.61 -8.87
C ALA A 193 -0.94 -28.89 -8.63
N LEU A 194 -0.22 -27.95 -7.98
CA LEU A 194 1.19 -28.14 -7.59
C LEU A 194 1.37 -29.31 -6.63
N TRP A 195 0.46 -29.50 -5.67
CA TRP A 195 0.47 -30.62 -4.74
C TRP A 195 0.28 -31.97 -5.46
N ARG A 196 -0.67 -32.03 -6.37
CA ARG A 196 -0.91 -33.24 -7.20
C ARG A 196 0.31 -33.56 -8.08
N ASP A 197 0.86 -32.54 -8.76
CA ASP A 197 2.02 -32.70 -9.62
C ASP A 197 3.26 -33.14 -8.82
N LEU A 198 3.44 -32.60 -7.60
CA LEU A 198 4.51 -32.99 -6.70
C LEU A 198 4.40 -34.47 -6.27
N TRP A 199 3.22 -34.92 -5.84
CA TRP A 199 3.02 -36.30 -5.45
C TRP A 199 3.21 -37.28 -6.61
N LEU A 200 2.71 -36.91 -7.80
CA LEU A 200 2.90 -37.71 -9.00
C LEU A 200 4.39 -37.79 -9.37
N ALA A 201 5.12 -36.67 -9.35
CA ALA A 201 6.54 -36.65 -9.61
C ALA A 201 7.32 -37.48 -8.57
N ALA A 202 7.01 -37.34 -7.28
CA ALA A 202 7.66 -38.08 -6.21
C ALA A 202 7.41 -39.58 -6.32
N ALA A 203 6.17 -40.01 -6.61
CA ALA A 203 5.83 -41.42 -6.77
C ALA A 203 6.57 -42.07 -7.95
N LEU A 204 6.73 -41.34 -9.06
CA LEU A 204 7.46 -41.83 -10.26
C LEU A 204 8.99 -41.78 -10.09
N ALA A 205 9.52 -40.75 -9.38
CA ALA A 205 10.94 -40.56 -9.16
C ALA A 205 11.51 -41.48 -8.06
N LEU A 206 10.72 -41.89 -7.07
CA LEU A 206 11.17 -42.71 -5.95
C LEU A 206 11.73 -44.08 -6.41
N PRO A 207 11.09 -44.83 -7.32
CA PRO A 207 11.68 -46.09 -7.84
C PRO A 207 12.98 -45.83 -8.58
N VAL A 208 13.09 -44.75 -9.38
CA VAL A 208 14.30 -44.37 -10.10
C VAL A 208 15.44 -44.09 -9.14
N PHE A 209 15.15 -43.31 -8.10
CA PHE A 209 16.12 -42.97 -7.03
C PHE A 209 16.58 -44.21 -6.27
N LEU A 210 15.66 -45.10 -5.90
CA LEU A 210 16.00 -46.35 -5.16
C LEU A 210 16.84 -47.29 -6.01
N LEU A 211 16.54 -47.47 -7.30
CA LEU A 211 17.29 -48.35 -8.20
C LEU A 211 18.74 -47.86 -8.36
N GLU A 212 18.96 -46.56 -8.50
CA GLU A 212 20.29 -46.03 -8.75
C GLU A 212 21.07 -45.81 -7.44
N MET A 213 20.52 -45.00 -6.52
CA MET A 213 21.20 -44.65 -5.26
C MET A 213 21.23 -45.81 -4.28
N GLY A 214 20.18 -46.63 -4.25
CA GLY A 214 20.17 -47.85 -3.41
C GLY A 214 21.27 -48.81 -3.85
N GLY A 215 21.53 -48.94 -5.15
CA GLY A 215 22.64 -49.69 -5.69
C GLY A 215 24.02 -49.17 -5.27
N HIS A 216 24.19 -47.84 -5.25
CA HIS A 216 25.45 -47.21 -4.84
C HIS A 216 25.70 -47.29 -3.33
N MET A 217 24.63 -47.19 -2.51
CA MET A 217 24.75 -47.22 -1.02
C MET A 217 24.87 -48.62 -0.45
N VAL A 218 24.23 -49.61 -1.06
CA VAL A 218 24.18 -50.98 -0.54
C VAL A 218 24.63 -51.96 -1.65
N PRO A 219 25.88 -52.46 -1.63
CA PRO A 219 26.42 -53.35 -2.67
C PRO A 219 25.57 -54.62 -2.88
N ALA A 220 24.97 -55.18 -1.80
CA ALA A 220 24.05 -56.30 -1.90
C ALA A 220 22.80 -56.02 -2.74
N PHE A 221 22.29 -54.77 -2.68
CA PHE A 221 21.16 -54.35 -3.48
C PHE A 221 21.54 -54.18 -4.94
N HIS A 222 22.74 -53.68 -5.23
CA HIS A 222 23.25 -53.59 -6.60
C HIS A 222 23.34 -54.99 -7.24
N HIS A 223 23.89 -55.95 -6.51
CA HIS A 223 23.96 -57.35 -6.99
C HIS A 223 22.57 -57.96 -7.19
N TRP A 224 21.62 -57.68 -6.29
CA TRP A 224 20.24 -58.14 -6.45
C TRP A 224 19.55 -57.58 -7.68
N VAL A 225 19.66 -56.24 -7.92
CA VAL A 225 19.13 -55.57 -9.14
C VAL A 225 19.75 -56.16 -10.37
N ALA A 226 21.08 -56.30 -10.40
CA ALA A 226 21.81 -56.83 -11.57
C ALA A 226 21.41 -58.27 -11.91
N HIS A 227 21.18 -59.12 -10.89
CA HIS A 227 20.80 -60.51 -11.10
C HIS A 227 19.31 -60.71 -11.35
N THR A 228 18.40 -59.87 -10.73
CA THR A 228 16.97 -60.12 -10.79
C THR A 228 16.31 -59.36 -11.93
N ILE A 229 16.71 -58.10 -12.13
CA ILE A 229 16.12 -57.19 -13.13
C ILE A 229 17.01 -57.11 -14.39
N GLY A 230 18.31 -57.15 -14.22
CA GLY A 230 19.30 -56.87 -15.23
C GLY A 230 19.55 -55.36 -15.35
N THR A 231 20.84 -54.97 -15.52
CA THR A 231 21.24 -53.54 -15.58
C THR A 231 20.55 -52.80 -16.73
N GLN A 232 20.46 -53.42 -17.93
CA GLN A 232 19.82 -52.81 -19.08
C GLN A 232 18.29 -52.61 -18.88
N ASN A 233 17.60 -53.59 -18.30
CA ASN A 233 16.17 -53.48 -18.04
C ASN A 233 15.90 -52.42 -16.94
N SER A 234 16.80 -52.30 -15.96
CA SER A 234 16.73 -51.21 -14.98
C SER A 234 16.84 -49.85 -15.67
N TRP A 235 17.76 -49.67 -16.62
CA TRP A 235 17.88 -48.42 -17.36
C TRP A 235 16.66 -48.12 -18.23
N TYR A 236 16.03 -49.12 -18.87
CA TYR A 236 14.79 -48.96 -19.62
C TYR A 236 13.63 -48.52 -18.68
N LEU A 237 13.52 -49.10 -17.50
CA LEU A 237 12.53 -48.71 -16.49
C LEU A 237 12.76 -47.26 -16.01
N GLN A 238 14.01 -46.91 -15.71
CA GLN A 238 14.39 -45.55 -15.30
C GLN A 238 14.12 -44.55 -16.43
N PHE A 239 14.39 -44.85 -17.66
CA PHE A 239 14.06 -44.01 -18.82
C PHE A 239 12.57 -43.73 -18.90
N VAL A 240 11.71 -44.76 -18.82
CA VAL A 240 10.25 -44.60 -18.91
C VAL A 240 9.74 -43.72 -17.77
N LEU A 241 10.11 -44.07 -16.53
CA LEU A 241 9.65 -43.33 -15.34
C LEU A 241 10.12 -41.87 -15.34
N THR A 242 11.41 -41.64 -15.69
CA THR A 242 11.96 -40.26 -15.73
C THR A 242 11.31 -39.47 -16.88
N THR A 243 11.08 -40.09 -18.03
CA THR A 243 10.35 -39.42 -19.13
C THR A 243 8.95 -38.99 -18.68
N LEU A 244 8.24 -39.84 -17.93
CA LEU A 244 6.94 -39.47 -17.38
C LEU A 244 7.08 -38.31 -16.35
N VAL A 245 8.10 -38.33 -15.50
CA VAL A 245 8.36 -37.21 -14.55
C VAL A 245 8.59 -35.89 -15.30
N LEU A 246 9.41 -35.92 -16.34
CA LEU A 246 9.75 -34.71 -17.08
C LEU A 246 8.57 -34.16 -17.87
N PHE A 247 7.84 -35.00 -18.60
CA PHE A 247 6.85 -34.56 -19.59
C PHE A 247 5.40 -34.60 -19.10
N VAL A 248 5.13 -35.01 -17.82
CA VAL A 248 3.81 -34.90 -17.20
C VAL A 248 3.86 -33.86 -16.09
N PRO A 249 4.35 -34.08 -14.84
CA PRO A 249 4.39 -33.05 -13.81
C PRO A 249 5.42 -31.95 -14.10
N GLY A 250 6.53 -32.27 -14.81
CA GLY A 250 7.59 -31.34 -15.20
C GLY A 250 7.31 -30.51 -16.46
N LEU A 251 6.25 -30.82 -17.22
CA LEU A 251 5.96 -30.20 -18.53
C LEU A 251 5.90 -28.65 -18.45
N ARG A 252 5.47 -28.10 -17.29
CA ARG A 252 5.42 -26.65 -17.05
C ARG A 252 6.76 -25.95 -17.22
N PHE A 253 7.87 -26.60 -16.86
CA PHE A 253 9.22 -26.03 -17.00
C PHE A 253 9.64 -25.92 -18.46
N TYR A 254 9.27 -26.89 -19.29
CA TYR A 254 9.59 -26.90 -20.73
C TYR A 254 8.72 -25.93 -21.50
N ARG A 255 7.42 -25.90 -21.25
CA ARG A 255 6.48 -24.97 -21.90
C ARG A 255 6.84 -23.50 -21.68
N LYS A 256 7.40 -23.15 -20.51
CA LYS A 256 7.81 -21.77 -20.17
C LYS A 256 9.28 -21.51 -20.47
N GLY A 257 10.16 -22.43 -20.14
CA GLY A 257 11.61 -22.25 -20.22
C GLY A 257 12.17 -22.28 -21.64
N ILE A 258 11.70 -23.19 -22.52
CA ILE A 258 12.21 -23.28 -23.88
C ILE A 258 11.84 -22.05 -24.73
N PRO A 259 10.57 -21.56 -24.75
CA PRO A 259 10.25 -20.32 -25.45
C PRO A 259 11.00 -19.11 -24.90
N ALA A 260 11.21 -19.03 -23.56
CA ALA A 260 11.98 -17.96 -22.94
C ALA A 260 13.45 -17.96 -23.44
N LEU A 261 14.05 -19.13 -23.51
CA LEU A 261 15.41 -19.30 -24.02
C LEU A 261 15.52 -18.90 -25.50
N LEU A 262 14.61 -19.38 -26.35
CA LEU A 262 14.60 -19.07 -27.79
C LEU A 262 14.38 -17.59 -28.09
N ARG A 263 13.70 -16.85 -27.19
CA ARG A 263 13.54 -15.41 -27.31
C ARG A 263 14.70 -14.59 -26.71
N GLY A 264 15.82 -15.23 -26.35
CA GLY A 264 17.00 -14.58 -25.79
C GLY A 264 16.76 -13.96 -24.39
N ALA A 265 15.75 -14.43 -23.67
CA ALA A 265 15.41 -13.97 -22.33
C ALA A 265 15.24 -15.17 -21.37
N PRO A 266 16.32 -15.93 -21.12
CA PRO A 266 16.27 -17.12 -20.27
C PRO A 266 15.83 -16.75 -18.86
N ASP A 267 15.05 -17.65 -18.27
CA ASP A 267 14.56 -17.57 -16.92
C ASP A 267 14.91 -18.81 -16.10
N MET A 268 14.43 -18.89 -14.89
CA MET A 268 14.62 -20.04 -14.02
C MET A 268 14.09 -21.34 -14.65
N ASN A 269 12.96 -21.30 -15.37
CA ASN A 269 12.42 -22.49 -16.05
C ASN A 269 13.36 -22.93 -17.17
N SER A 270 14.07 -21.99 -17.82
CA SER A 270 15.07 -22.30 -18.83
C SER A 270 16.26 -23.07 -18.25
N LEU A 271 16.75 -22.69 -17.05
CA LEU A 271 17.85 -23.41 -16.37
C LEU A 271 17.45 -24.84 -16.06
N VAL A 272 16.24 -25.03 -15.49
CA VAL A 272 15.69 -26.37 -15.19
C VAL A 272 15.51 -27.19 -16.45
N ALA A 273 14.93 -26.62 -17.50
CA ALA A 273 14.70 -27.30 -18.77
C ALA A 273 16.02 -27.76 -19.41
N VAL A 274 17.03 -26.90 -19.50
CA VAL A 274 18.34 -27.23 -20.08
C VAL A 274 19.04 -28.29 -19.23
N GLY A 275 19.11 -28.14 -17.91
CA GLY A 275 19.78 -29.07 -17.02
C GLY A 275 19.16 -30.48 -17.04
N THR A 276 17.81 -30.54 -16.90
CA THR A 276 17.12 -31.86 -16.89
C THR A 276 17.10 -32.54 -18.27
N LEU A 277 16.98 -31.77 -19.39
CA LEU A 277 17.06 -32.33 -20.72
C LEU A 277 18.48 -32.81 -21.04
N ALA A 278 19.51 -32.11 -20.55
CA ALA A 278 20.89 -32.55 -20.76
C ALA A 278 21.17 -33.87 -20.03
N ALA A 279 20.75 -34.01 -18.78
CA ALA A 279 20.90 -35.25 -18.01
C ALA A 279 20.06 -36.39 -18.62
N TRP A 280 18.82 -36.16 -18.99
CA TRP A 280 17.93 -37.15 -19.60
C TRP A 280 18.42 -37.55 -21.00
N GLY A 281 18.83 -36.59 -21.85
CA GLY A 281 19.31 -36.84 -23.20
C GLY A 281 20.59 -37.67 -23.20
N PHE A 282 21.57 -37.33 -22.35
CA PHE A 282 22.79 -38.12 -22.20
C PHE A 282 22.47 -39.54 -21.72
N SER A 283 21.64 -39.70 -20.71
CA SER A 283 21.25 -41.03 -20.21
C SER A 283 20.47 -41.85 -21.24
N THR A 284 19.68 -41.17 -22.08
CA THR A 284 19.01 -41.84 -23.22
C THR A 284 20.01 -42.37 -24.25
N VAL A 285 21.03 -41.57 -24.61
CA VAL A 285 22.11 -42.03 -25.52
C VAL A 285 22.88 -43.18 -24.88
N ALA A 286 23.21 -43.09 -23.58
CA ALA A 286 23.90 -44.17 -22.84
C ALA A 286 23.07 -45.47 -22.80
N THR A 287 21.75 -45.38 -22.73
CA THR A 287 20.85 -46.54 -22.67
C THR A 287 20.62 -47.20 -24.03
N PHE A 288 20.40 -46.41 -25.10
CA PHE A 288 19.96 -46.92 -26.39
C PHE A 288 21.07 -46.96 -27.43
N LEU A 289 22.11 -46.12 -27.32
CA LEU A 289 23.22 -45.99 -28.27
C LEU A 289 24.59 -45.94 -27.58
N PRO A 290 24.90 -46.90 -26.68
CA PRO A 290 26.14 -46.87 -25.87
C PRO A 290 27.42 -46.83 -26.72
N SER A 291 27.39 -47.36 -27.94
CA SER A 291 28.52 -47.38 -28.87
C SER A 291 28.94 -45.97 -29.38
N VAL A 292 28.11 -44.96 -29.26
CA VAL A 292 28.42 -43.59 -29.67
C VAL A 292 29.24 -42.87 -28.59
N LEU A 293 29.18 -43.37 -27.34
CA LEU A 293 29.87 -42.75 -26.21
C LEU A 293 31.31 -43.27 -26.07
N PRO A 294 32.25 -42.43 -25.60
CA PRO A 294 33.61 -42.87 -25.31
C PRO A 294 33.63 -44.02 -24.30
N ALA A 295 34.62 -44.94 -24.44
CA ALA A 295 34.77 -46.05 -23.51
C ALA A 295 34.84 -45.57 -22.05
N GLY A 296 34.05 -46.18 -21.15
CA GLY A 296 33.92 -45.79 -19.72
C GLY A 296 32.97 -44.65 -19.43
N SER A 297 32.36 -44.01 -20.47
CA SER A 297 31.36 -42.93 -20.28
C SER A 297 29.93 -43.43 -20.16
N VAL A 298 29.68 -44.73 -20.28
CA VAL A 298 28.32 -45.29 -20.28
C VAL A 298 27.79 -45.37 -18.87
N ASN A 299 27.22 -44.25 -18.40
CA ASN A 299 26.53 -44.08 -17.11
C ASN A 299 25.21 -43.38 -17.37
N VAL A 300 24.23 -43.58 -16.51
CA VAL A 300 22.93 -42.90 -16.56
C VAL A 300 22.79 -41.91 -15.42
N TYR A 301 22.01 -40.84 -15.63
CA TYR A 301 21.69 -39.77 -14.70
C TYR A 301 20.19 -39.50 -14.68
N PHE A 302 19.35 -40.52 -14.90
CA PHE A 302 17.91 -40.45 -14.88
C PHE A 302 17.37 -40.02 -13.52
N GLU A 303 17.99 -40.56 -12.44
CA GLU A 303 17.66 -40.24 -11.08
C GLU A 303 17.89 -38.75 -10.80
N SER A 304 18.98 -38.19 -11.29
CA SER A 304 19.30 -36.77 -11.14
C SER A 304 18.25 -35.89 -11.81
N ALA A 305 17.88 -36.18 -13.07
CA ALA A 305 16.83 -35.44 -13.77
C ALA A 305 15.47 -35.50 -13.08
N ALA A 306 15.06 -36.70 -12.59
CA ALA A 306 13.80 -36.90 -11.92
C ALA A 306 13.75 -36.18 -10.53
N VAL A 307 14.80 -36.36 -9.71
CA VAL A 307 14.90 -35.75 -8.37
C VAL A 307 14.96 -34.23 -8.45
N ILE A 308 15.65 -33.66 -9.43
CA ILE A 308 15.69 -32.21 -9.66
C ILE A 308 14.26 -31.67 -9.87
N VAL A 309 13.44 -32.31 -10.72
CA VAL A 309 12.04 -31.90 -10.95
C VAL A 309 11.24 -31.98 -9.65
N VAL A 310 11.36 -33.05 -8.86
CA VAL A 310 10.68 -33.20 -7.57
C VAL A 310 11.06 -32.07 -6.60
N LEU A 311 12.38 -31.83 -6.41
CA LEU A 311 12.85 -30.82 -5.45
C LEU A 311 12.45 -29.40 -5.88
N ILE A 312 12.43 -29.11 -7.17
CA ILE A 312 11.95 -27.82 -7.67
C ILE A 312 10.42 -27.69 -7.47
N LEU A 313 9.65 -28.76 -7.68
CA LEU A 313 8.21 -28.74 -7.40
C LEU A 313 7.94 -28.58 -5.90
N VAL A 314 8.74 -29.17 -5.00
CA VAL A 314 8.70 -28.91 -3.55
C VAL A 314 8.90 -27.42 -3.30
N GLY A 315 9.95 -26.84 -3.85
CA GLY A 315 10.22 -25.40 -3.71
C GLY A 315 9.05 -24.53 -4.19
N ARG A 316 8.46 -24.85 -5.34
CA ARG A 316 7.30 -24.15 -5.91
C ARG A 316 6.03 -24.32 -5.06
N PHE A 317 5.78 -25.49 -4.53
CA PHE A 317 4.67 -25.74 -3.64
C PHE A 317 4.81 -24.94 -2.34
N LEU A 318 6.00 -24.93 -1.73
CA LEU A 318 6.28 -24.13 -0.53
C LEU A 318 6.13 -22.62 -0.81
N GLU A 319 6.58 -22.16 -1.98
CA GLU A 319 6.40 -20.79 -2.46
C GLU A 319 4.91 -20.43 -2.58
N ALA A 320 4.11 -21.25 -3.27
CA ALA A 320 2.67 -21.02 -3.45
C ALA A 320 1.92 -21.01 -2.10
N ARG A 321 2.29 -21.94 -1.20
CA ARG A 321 1.74 -21.99 0.17
C ARG A 321 2.08 -20.73 0.98
N ALA A 322 3.29 -20.22 0.81
CA ALA A 322 3.76 -19.00 1.45
C ALA A 322 2.99 -17.76 0.98
N LYS A 323 2.88 -17.61 -0.34
CA LYS A 323 2.10 -16.51 -0.96
C LYS A 323 0.63 -16.54 -0.53
N GLY A 324 0.04 -17.71 -0.32
CA GLY A 324 -1.31 -17.85 0.24
C GLY A 324 -1.43 -17.30 1.67
N ARG A 325 -0.46 -17.58 2.52
CA ARG A 325 -0.45 -17.10 3.92
C ARG A 325 -0.20 -15.59 4.09
N THR A 326 0.43 -14.96 3.13
CA THR A 326 0.69 -13.51 3.16
C THR A 326 -0.55 -12.67 2.85
N SER A 327 -1.56 -13.23 2.17
CA SER A 327 -2.90 -12.62 2.00
C SER A 327 -3.79 -12.74 3.26
N GLU A 328 -3.32 -13.42 4.31
CA GLU A 328 -4.10 -13.69 5.53
C GLU A 328 -4.49 -12.41 6.29
N ALA A 329 -3.66 -11.36 6.24
CA ALA A 329 -3.98 -10.07 6.87
C ALA A 329 -5.21 -9.41 6.21
N ILE A 330 -5.25 -9.37 4.87
CA ILE A 330 -6.43 -8.86 4.13
C ILE A 330 -7.65 -9.73 4.40
N GLN A 331 -7.48 -11.06 4.43
CA GLN A 331 -8.57 -11.99 4.75
C GLN A 331 -9.09 -11.79 6.17
N ARG A 332 -8.24 -11.51 7.15
CA ARG A 332 -8.65 -11.19 8.52
C ARG A 332 -9.44 -9.89 8.56
N LEU A 333 -8.97 -8.82 7.89
CA LEU A 333 -9.72 -7.58 7.78
C LEU A 333 -11.08 -7.78 7.09
N ALA A 334 -11.12 -8.49 5.98
CA ALA A 334 -12.36 -8.83 5.29
C ALA A 334 -13.29 -9.72 6.16
N GLY A 335 -12.71 -10.57 7.01
CA GLY A 335 -13.44 -11.38 7.98
C GLY A 335 -14.06 -10.59 9.14
N LEU A 336 -13.68 -9.31 9.34
CA LEU A 336 -14.31 -8.41 10.33
C LEU A 336 -15.69 -7.95 9.87
N GLN A 337 -15.96 -7.96 8.57
CA GLN A 337 -17.25 -7.54 8.01
C GLN A 337 -18.38 -8.46 8.45
N ALA A 338 -19.45 -7.90 9.01
CA ALA A 338 -20.69 -8.63 9.31
C ALA A 338 -21.31 -9.20 8.02
N ARG A 339 -22.04 -10.30 8.13
CA ARG A 339 -22.73 -10.89 6.98
C ARG A 339 -24.15 -10.36 6.80
N THR A 340 -24.81 -10.03 7.91
CA THR A 340 -26.18 -9.54 7.99
C THR A 340 -26.23 -8.30 8.88
N ALA A 341 -27.27 -7.50 8.77
CA ALA A 341 -27.57 -6.36 9.59
C ALA A 341 -29.05 -6.39 10.02
N HIS A 342 -29.35 -5.95 11.25
CA HIS A 342 -30.69 -5.81 11.77
C HIS A 342 -31.21 -4.42 11.43
N VAL A 343 -31.93 -4.30 10.30
CA VAL A 343 -32.42 -3.00 9.80
C VAL A 343 -33.86 -2.80 10.22
N ARG A 344 -34.16 -1.62 10.78
CA ARG A 344 -35.52 -1.23 11.14
C ARG A 344 -36.22 -0.65 9.90
N ARG A 345 -37.19 -1.39 9.35
CA ARG A 345 -38.03 -0.96 8.21
C ARG A 345 -39.51 -1.05 8.62
N ASP A 346 -40.25 0.02 8.40
CA ASP A 346 -41.68 0.10 8.72
C ASP A 346 -42.01 -0.27 10.19
N GLY A 347 -41.09 0.12 11.11
CA GLY A 347 -41.21 -0.14 12.54
C GLY A 347 -40.89 -1.57 13.00
N GLN A 348 -40.50 -2.46 12.09
CA GLN A 348 -40.06 -3.82 12.40
C GLN A 348 -38.54 -3.99 12.12
N VAL A 349 -37.86 -4.77 12.96
CA VAL A 349 -36.46 -5.12 12.76
C VAL A 349 -36.41 -6.38 11.86
N VAL A 350 -35.76 -6.24 10.72
CA VAL A 350 -35.63 -7.29 9.71
C VAL A 350 -34.15 -7.57 9.46
N ASP A 351 -33.79 -8.85 9.43
CA ASP A 351 -32.44 -9.29 9.09
C ASP A 351 -32.25 -9.24 7.57
N VAL A 352 -31.33 -8.37 7.14
CA VAL A 352 -30.99 -8.23 5.72
C VAL A 352 -29.53 -8.55 5.48
N PRO A 353 -29.17 -9.13 4.33
CA PRO A 353 -27.77 -9.23 3.90
C PRO A 353 -27.12 -7.84 3.87
N LEU A 354 -25.85 -7.73 4.30
CA LEU A 354 -25.13 -6.45 4.35
C LEU A 354 -25.18 -5.68 3.02
N ALA A 355 -25.16 -6.38 1.89
CA ALA A 355 -25.23 -5.76 0.56
C ALA A 355 -26.56 -5.03 0.27
N GLN A 356 -27.59 -5.22 1.07
CA GLN A 356 -28.92 -4.61 0.92
C GLN A 356 -29.12 -3.43 1.88
N VAL A 357 -28.16 -3.16 2.77
CA VAL A 357 -28.19 -1.99 3.65
C VAL A 357 -27.88 -0.74 2.82
N ARG A 358 -28.67 0.31 3.03
CA ARG A 358 -28.54 1.60 2.34
C ARG A 358 -28.09 2.68 3.32
N ALA A 359 -27.50 3.75 2.78
CA ALA A 359 -27.27 4.95 3.56
C ALA A 359 -28.59 5.48 4.13
N GLN A 360 -28.55 5.98 5.37
CA GLN A 360 -29.68 6.43 6.17
C GLN A 360 -30.58 5.31 6.74
N ASP A 361 -30.32 4.01 6.44
CA ASP A 361 -31.01 2.93 7.15
C ASP A 361 -30.71 3.01 8.67
N VAL A 362 -31.72 2.68 9.46
CA VAL A 362 -31.61 2.58 10.92
C VAL A 362 -31.29 1.14 11.29
N VAL A 363 -30.15 0.93 11.92
CA VAL A 363 -29.59 -0.39 12.20
C VAL A 363 -29.44 -0.60 13.70
N GLU A 364 -29.97 -1.71 14.24
CA GLU A 364 -29.81 -2.13 15.61
C GLU A 364 -28.57 -3.00 15.76
N VAL A 365 -27.75 -2.75 16.81
CA VAL A 365 -26.56 -3.54 17.14
C VAL A 365 -26.64 -4.02 18.57
N ARG A 366 -26.64 -5.33 18.76
CA ARG A 366 -26.80 -6.00 20.06
C ARG A 366 -25.44 -6.26 20.72
N PRO A 367 -25.40 -6.49 22.03
CA PRO A 367 -24.19 -6.85 22.74
C PRO A 367 -23.52 -8.09 22.12
N GLY A 368 -22.20 -8.03 21.92
CA GLY A 368 -21.41 -9.08 21.30
C GLY A 368 -21.45 -9.12 19.76
N GLU A 369 -22.28 -8.32 19.11
CA GLU A 369 -22.37 -8.25 17.66
C GLU A 369 -21.35 -7.28 17.07
N ARG A 370 -21.04 -7.51 15.80
CA ARG A 370 -20.23 -6.58 15.00
C ARG A 370 -21.09 -5.48 14.42
N VAL A 371 -20.60 -4.26 14.50
CA VAL A 371 -21.20 -3.10 13.82
C VAL A 371 -21.16 -3.38 12.30
N PRO A 372 -22.31 -3.43 11.60
CA PRO A 372 -22.32 -3.90 10.22
C PRO A 372 -21.85 -2.85 9.19
N VAL A 373 -22.11 -1.56 9.43
CA VAL A 373 -21.80 -0.43 8.56
C VAL A 373 -21.32 0.75 9.39
N ASP A 374 -20.71 1.74 8.76
CA ASP A 374 -20.36 2.97 9.45
C ASP A 374 -21.63 3.81 9.68
N GLY A 375 -21.70 4.48 10.84
CA GLY A 375 -22.87 5.26 11.19
C GLY A 375 -22.68 6.14 12.40
N GLU A 376 -23.75 6.82 12.78
CA GLU A 376 -23.87 7.63 13.97
C GLU A 376 -24.90 7.02 14.91
N VAL A 377 -24.57 6.90 16.19
CA VAL A 377 -25.49 6.38 17.21
C VAL A 377 -26.65 7.36 17.39
N ILE A 378 -27.89 6.89 17.24
CA ILE A 378 -29.09 7.71 17.45
C ILE A 378 -29.78 7.42 18.78
N GLU A 379 -29.64 6.20 19.31
CA GLU A 379 -30.30 5.75 20.54
C GLU A 379 -29.48 4.68 21.24
N GLY A 380 -29.40 4.70 22.56
CA GLY A 380 -28.65 3.76 23.39
C GLY A 380 -27.21 4.19 23.64
N ASP A 381 -26.57 3.47 24.55
CA ASP A 381 -25.16 3.63 24.91
C ASP A 381 -24.47 2.29 25.09
N SER A 382 -23.18 2.24 24.74
CA SER A 382 -22.37 1.04 24.88
C SER A 382 -20.87 1.35 24.87
N TYR A 383 -20.08 0.32 25.16
CA TYR A 383 -18.64 0.29 24.89
C TYR A 383 -18.37 -0.53 23.62
N VAL A 384 -17.61 0.01 22.70
CA VAL A 384 -17.27 -0.63 21.43
C VAL A 384 -15.77 -0.90 21.39
N ASP A 385 -15.39 -2.13 21.10
CA ASP A 385 -14.00 -2.52 20.87
C ASP A 385 -13.62 -2.18 19.41
N GLU A 386 -12.76 -1.19 19.26
CA GLU A 386 -12.23 -0.70 18.00
C GLU A 386 -10.80 -1.18 17.75
N SER A 387 -10.25 -2.06 18.62
CA SER A 387 -8.84 -2.48 18.60
C SER A 387 -8.40 -3.10 17.27
N MET A 388 -9.33 -3.74 16.56
CA MET A 388 -9.04 -4.39 15.27
C MET A 388 -8.85 -3.38 14.11
N ILE A 389 -9.22 -2.12 14.32
CA ILE A 389 -9.05 -1.02 13.35
C ILE A 389 -7.99 -0.04 13.84
N THR A 390 -8.09 0.41 15.10
CA THR A 390 -7.20 1.43 15.68
C THR A 390 -5.92 0.85 16.27
N GLY A 391 -5.92 -0.45 16.64
CA GLY A 391 -4.85 -1.08 17.40
C GLY A 391 -4.81 -0.71 18.89
N GLU A 392 -5.81 0.05 19.37
CA GLU A 392 -5.94 0.45 20.78
C GLU A 392 -6.76 -0.59 21.56
N PRO A 393 -6.24 -1.17 22.64
CA PRO A 393 -6.92 -2.28 23.35
C PRO A 393 -8.08 -1.84 24.25
N VAL A 394 -8.25 -0.54 24.48
CA VAL A 394 -9.27 -0.03 25.39
C VAL A 394 -10.58 0.24 24.64
N PRO A 395 -11.70 -0.37 25.04
CA PRO A 395 -13.01 -0.09 24.43
C PRO A 395 -13.43 1.38 24.60
N VAL A 396 -14.06 1.93 23.56
CA VAL A 396 -14.48 3.32 23.48
C VAL A 396 -15.97 3.44 23.84
N ALA A 397 -16.31 4.34 24.76
CA ALA A 397 -17.70 4.64 25.08
C ALA A 397 -18.39 5.33 23.89
N LYS A 398 -19.57 4.85 23.51
CA LYS A 398 -20.41 5.39 22.44
C LYS A 398 -21.77 5.74 23.01
N THR A 399 -22.19 6.98 22.79
CA THR A 399 -23.47 7.54 23.17
C THR A 399 -24.16 8.15 21.96
N ALA A 400 -25.39 8.61 22.09
CA ALA A 400 -26.09 9.32 21.01
C ALA A 400 -25.23 10.46 20.42
N GLY A 401 -25.12 10.53 19.08
CA GLY A 401 -24.23 11.44 18.35
C GLY A 401 -22.81 10.92 18.16
N SER A 402 -22.42 9.79 18.74
CA SER A 402 -21.07 9.21 18.55
C SER A 402 -20.96 8.47 17.22
N PRO A 403 -19.86 8.68 16.48
CA PRO A 403 -19.58 7.88 15.27
C PRO A 403 -19.17 6.46 15.65
N VAL A 404 -19.60 5.48 14.85
CA VAL A 404 -19.23 4.07 14.95
C VAL A 404 -18.78 3.54 13.60
N VAL A 405 -17.81 2.63 13.62
CA VAL A 405 -17.15 2.09 12.41
C VAL A 405 -17.54 0.63 12.21
N GLY A 406 -17.90 0.27 10.98
CA GLY A 406 -18.23 -1.09 10.59
C GLY A 406 -17.06 -2.06 10.79
N GLY A 407 -17.36 -3.25 11.36
CA GLY A 407 -16.36 -4.27 11.68
C GLY A 407 -15.84 -4.25 13.11
N THR A 408 -16.12 -3.19 13.89
CA THR A 408 -15.88 -3.12 15.34
C THR A 408 -16.87 -3.99 16.12
N VAL A 409 -16.59 -4.27 17.40
CA VAL A 409 -17.42 -5.20 18.19
C VAL A 409 -18.08 -4.45 19.33
N ASN A 410 -19.43 -4.48 19.35
CA ASN A 410 -20.22 -3.96 20.46
C ASN A 410 -20.10 -4.87 21.68
N GLN A 411 -19.82 -4.31 22.88
CA GLN A 411 -19.57 -5.11 24.07
C GLN A 411 -20.75 -5.23 25.02
N THR A 412 -21.22 -4.12 25.60
CA THR A 412 -22.05 -4.19 26.80
C THR A 412 -23.52 -3.81 26.60
N GLY A 413 -23.81 -2.70 25.94
CA GLY A 413 -25.15 -2.18 25.69
C GLY A 413 -25.67 -2.52 24.31
N ALA A 414 -26.97 -2.33 24.05
CA ALA A 414 -27.50 -2.28 22.71
C ALA A 414 -27.65 -0.83 22.28
N PHE A 415 -27.33 -0.53 21.03
CA PHE A 415 -27.54 0.78 20.45
C PHE A 415 -28.12 0.69 19.03
N THR A 416 -28.74 1.76 18.62
CA THR A 416 -29.26 1.93 17.26
C THR A 416 -28.44 3.01 16.57
N LEU A 417 -27.97 2.73 15.37
CA LEU A 417 -27.23 3.67 14.55
C LEU A 417 -27.97 4.04 13.26
N ARG A 418 -27.69 5.20 12.72
CA ARG A 418 -28.05 5.61 11.37
C ARG A 418 -26.84 5.39 10.45
N ALA A 419 -27.02 4.59 9.41
CA ALA A 419 -25.94 4.29 8.46
C ALA A 419 -25.51 5.56 7.69
N THR A 420 -24.24 5.93 7.77
CA THR A 420 -23.64 7.07 7.05
C THR A 420 -22.87 6.61 5.82
N ALA A 421 -22.13 5.48 5.91
CA ALA A 421 -21.43 4.92 4.79
C ALA A 421 -21.68 3.40 4.70
N VAL A 422 -21.85 2.90 3.46
CA VAL A 422 -22.20 1.50 3.19
C VAL A 422 -21.32 0.92 2.06
N GLY A 423 -21.20 -0.41 2.01
CA GLY A 423 -20.51 -1.10 0.93
C GLY A 423 -19.02 -0.69 0.81
N GLY A 424 -18.62 -0.24 -0.38
CA GLY A 424 -17.24 0.18 -0.65
C GLY A 424 -16.83 1.50 0.00
N GLN A 425 -17.77 2.28 0.54
CA GLN A 425 -17.50 3.57 1.17
C GLN A 425 -17.17 3.45 2.66
N THR A 426 -17.36 2.28 3.27
CA THR A 426 -17.03 2.07 4.69
C THR A 426 -15.53 2.20 4.94
N VAL A 427 -15.15 2.70 6.13
CA VAL A 427 -13.76 2.81 6.60
C VAL A 427 -13.02 1.47 6.47
N LEU A 428 -13.66 0.37 6.85
CA LEU A 428 -13.07 -0.97 6.70
C LEU A 428 -12.78 -1.32 5.24
N ALA A 429 -13.70 -0.99 4.31
CA ALA A 429 -13.47 -1.23 2.87
C ALA A 429 -12.36 -0.34 2.31
N GLN A 430 -12.23 0.90 2.80
CA GLN A 430 -11.14 1.80 2.44
C GLN A 430 -9.79 1.28 2.98
N ILE A 431 -9.73 0.80 4.23
CA ILE A 431 -8.54 0.16 4.80
C ILE A 431 -8.09 -1.02 3.95
N ILE A 432 -9.00 -1.91 3.57
CA ILE A 432 -8.69 -3.06 2.73
C ILE A 432 -8.10 -2.61 1.38
N ARG A 433 -8.70 -1.61 0.73
CA ARG A 433 -8.19 -1.05 -0.54
C ARG A 433 -6.80 -0.43 -0.38
N MET A 434 -6.56 0.35 0.69
CA MET A 434 -5.24 0.93 0.95
C MET A 434 -4.17 -0.15 1.14
N VAL A 435 -4.46 -1.20 1.89
CA VAL A 435 -3.54 -2.32 2.10
C VAL A 435 -3.27 -3.06 0.78
N GLU A 436 -4.29 -3.30 -0.05
CA GLU A 436 -4.14 -3.92 -1.37
C GLU A 436 -3.27 -3.06 -2.31
N GLN A 437 -3.50 -1.77 -2.37
CA GLN A 437 -2.73 -0.83 -3.19
C GLN A 437 -1.26 -0.77 -2.74
N ALA A 438 -1.02 -0.67 -1.43
CA ALA A 438 0.33 -0.66 -0.89
C ALA A 438 1.08 -1.97 -1.19
N GLN A 439 0.42 -3.12 -1.03
CA GLN A 439 0.99 -4.42 -1.38
C GLN A 439 1.22 -4.57 -2.90
N GLY A 440 0.41 -3.90 -3.71
CA GLY A 440 0.52 -3.86 -5.17
C GLY A 440 1.65 -2.96 -5.68
N SER A 441 2.15 -2.03 -4.89
CA SER A 441 3.21 -1.11 -5.29
C SER A 441 4.59 -1.79 -5.35
N LYS A 442 5.46 -1.31 -6.24
CA LYS A 442 6.81 -1.85 -6.44
C LYS A 442 7.83 -0.93 -5.77
N LEU A 443 8.58 -1.46 -4.81
CA LEU A 443 9.61 -0.72 -4.11
C LEU A 443 10.87 -0.53 -4.97
N PRO A 444 11.65 0.55 -4.77
CA PRO A 444 12.93 0.76 -5.44
C PRO A 444 13.91 -0.40 -5.29
N ILE A 445 13.99 -1.01 -4.09
CA ILE A 445 14.82 -2.19 -3.85
C ILE A 445 14.39 -3.39 -4.70
N GLN A 446 13.11 -3.57 -4.97
CA GLN A 446 12.60 -4.63 -5.83
C GLN A 446 13.03 -4.43 -7.29
N THR A 447 13.00 -3.19 -7.78
CA THR A 447 13.48 -2.84 -9.13
C THR A 447 14.97 -3.15 -9.29
N LEU A 448 15.77 -2.91 -8.25
CA LEU A 448 17.20 -3.27 -8.25
C LEU A 448 17.38 -4.79 -8.33
N VAL A 449 16.66 -5.57 -7.52
CA VAL A 449 16.71 -7.04 -7.50
C VAL A 449 16.31 -7.61 -8.86
N ASP A 450 15.27 -7.10 -9.50
CA ASP A 450 14.82 -7.52 -10.82
C ASP A 450 15.88 -7.28 -11.89
N ARG A 451 16.57 -6.13 -11.82
CA ARG A 451 17.67 -5.79 -12.73
C ARG A 451 18.85 -6.75 -12.57
N VAL A 452 19.24 -7.04 -11.32
CA VAL A 452 20.32 -8.00 -11.03
C VAL A 452 19.95 -9.38 -11.57
N THR A 453 18.71 -9.84 -11.35
CA THR A 453 18.23 -11.16 -11.79
C THR A 453 18.26 -11.31 -13.32
N MET A 454 17.98 -10.23 -14.07
CA MET A 454 18.04 -10.24 -15.54
C MET A 454 19.43 -10.59 -16.09
N TRP A 455 20.51 -10.16 -15.42
CA TRP A 455 21.88 -10.44 -15.82
C TRP A 455 22.41 -11.74 -15.25
N PHE A 456 21.89 -12.14 -14.09
CA PHE A 456 22.37 -13.31 -13.35
C PHE A 456 22.15 -14.61 -14.14
N VAL A 457 20.96 -14.82 -14.71
CA VAL A 457 20.66 -16.07 -15.43
C VAL A 457 21.54 -16.27 -16.67
N PRO A 458 21.74 -15.31 -17.59
CA PRO A 458 22.70 -15.43 -18.66
C PRO A 458 24.14 -15.67 -18.17
N ALA A 459 24.56 -14.99 -17.10
CA ALA A 459 25.90 -15.19 -16.53
C ALA A 459 26.11 -16.63 -16.04
N VAL A 460 25.11 -17.20 -15.37
CA VAL A 460 25.11 -18.59 -14.90
C VAL A 460 25.18 -19.58 -16.07
N MET A 461 24.41 -19.35 -17.13
CA MET A 461 24.47 -20.20 -18.33
C MET A 461 25.85 -20.18 -18.97
N THR A 462 26.47 -18.97 -19.00
CA THR A 462 27.84 -18.84 -19.49
C THR A 462 28.84 -19.57 -18.60
N ALA A 463 28.71 -19.45 -17.27
CA ALA A 463 29.53 -20.15 -16.30
C ALA A 463 29.41 -21.67 -16.43
N ALA A 464 28.20 -22.20 -16.64
CA ALA A 464 27.99 -23.64 -16.90
C ALA A 464 28.65 -24.11 -18.20
N LEU A 465 28.57 -23.32 -19.27
CA LEU A 465 29.23 -23.61 -20.52
C LEU A 465 30.77 -23.62 -20.38
N ILE A 466 31.31 -22.64 -19.68
CA ILE A 466 32.76 -22.58 -19.35
C ILE A 466 33.16 -23.79 -18.50
N THR A 467 32.36 -24.13 -17.48
CA THR A 467 32.59 -25.33 -16.65
C THR A 467 32.62 -26.58 -17.52
N PHE A 468 31.64 -26.75 -18.42
CA PHE A 468 31.62 -27.87 -19.37
C PHE A 468 32.89 -27.92 -20.20
N ALA A 469 33.29 -26.80 -20.80
CA ALA A 469 34.48 -26.72 -21.63
C ALA A 469 35.78 -27.04 -20.86
N ILE A 470 35.93 -26.52 -19.65
CA ILE A 470 37.09 -26.79 -18.78
C ILE A 470 37.16 -28.30 -18.47
N TRP A 471 36.05 -28.91 -18.05
CA TRP A 471 36.05 -30.36 -17.76
C TRP A 471 36.26 -31.24 -18.99
N MET A 472 35.83 -30.80 -20.19
CA MET A 472 36.12 -31.53 -21.45
C MET A 472 37.60 -31.53 -21.76
N VAL A 473 38.33 -30.44 -21.43
CA VAL A 473 39.76 -30.29 -21.77
C VAL A 473 40.67 -30.82 -20.66
N PHE A 474 40.36 -30.56 -19.40
CA PHE A 474 41.24 -30.83 -18.26
C PHE A 474 40.71 -31.94 -17.36
N GLY A 475 39.49 -32.44 -17.59
CA GLY A 475 38.87 -33.45 -16.75
C GLY A 475 39.52 -34.84 -16.93
N PRO A 476 39.40 -35.72 -15.94
CA PRO A 476 39.85 -37.11 -16.08
C PRO A 476 39.01 -37.84 -17.13
N THR A 477 39.61 -38.84 -17.80
CA THR A 477 38.89 -39.69 -18.73
C THR A 477 38.02 -40.71 -17.99
N PRO A 478 36.70 -40.82 -18.35
CA PRO A 478 36.01 -40.19 -19.50
C PRO A 478 35.49 -38.77 -19.15
N ALA A 479 36.01 -37.73 -19.80
CA ALA A 479 35.75 -36.33 -19.48
C ALA A 479 34.29 -35.88 -19.65
N LEU A 480 33.57 -36.48 -20.61
CA LEU A 480 32.20 -36.06 -20.97
C LEU A 480 31.19 -36.17 -19.82
N GLY A 481 31.24 -37.28 -19.03
CA GLY A 481 30.37 -37.47 -17.89
C GLY A 481 30.61 -36.42 -16.81
N PHE A 482 31.88 -36.15 -16.47
CA PHE A 482 32.26 -35.11 -15.51
C PHE A 482 31.87 -33.71 -15.98
N ALA A 483 32.10 -33.40 -17.25
CA ALA A 483 31.73 -32.11 -17.84
C ALA A 483 30.21 -31.85 -17.73
N LEU A 484 29.39 -32.86 -18.08
CA LEU A 484 27.96 -32.79 -18.05
C LEU A 484 27.42 -32.58 -16.61
N VAL A 485 27.86 -33.44 -15.68
CA VAL A 485 27.40 -33.42 -14.28
C VAL A 485 27.71 -32.09 -13.63
N ASN A 486 28.95 -31.58 -13.78
CA ASN A 486 29.35 -30.31 -13.18
C ASN A 486 28.64 -29.10 -13.83
N ALA A 487 28.46 -29.10 -15.17
CA ALA A 487 27.69 -28.05 -15.83
C ALA A 487 26.22 -28.04 -15.39
N VAL A 488 25.58 -29.21 -15.30
CA VAL A 488 24.21 -29.33 -14.79
C VAL A 488 24.13 -28.91 -13.31
N ALA A 489 25.11 -29.30 -12.49
CA ALA A 489 25.16 -28.87 -11.09
C ALA A 489 25.23 -27.35 -10.98
N VAL A 490 26.06 -26.66 -11.79
CA VAL A 490 26.13 -25.19 -11.85
C VAL A 490 24.76 -24.56 -12.23
N LEU A 491 24.09 -25.09 -13.26
CA LEU A 491 22.79 -24.61 -13.73
C LEU A 491 21.73 -24.71 -12.63
N ILE A 492 21.71 -25.80 -11.89
CA ILE A 492 20.69 -26.08 -10.88
C ILE A 492 20.93 -25.24 -9.62
N ILE A 493 22.18 -25.25 -9.09
CA ILE A 493 22.47 -24.59 -7.80
C ILE A 493 22.37 -23.07 -7.89
N ALA A 494 22.63 -22.52 -9.06
CA ALA A 494 22.57 -21.10 -9.31
C ALA A 494 21.14 -20.57 -9.55
N CYS A 495 20.11 -21.42 -9.41
CA CYS A 495 18.72 -20.96 -9.57
C CYS A 495 18.34 -19.92 -8.46
N PRO A 496 18.02 -18.68 -8.80
CA PRO A 496 17.71 -17.64 -7.80
C PRO A 496 16.28 -17.71 -7.29
N CYS A 497 15.79 -18.92 -6.93
CA CYS A 497 14.39 -19.13 -6.54
C CYS A 497 13.97 -18.31 -5.30
N ALA A 498 14.83 -18.30 -4.27
CA ALA A 498 14.59 -17.57 -3.02
C ALA A 498 14.59 -16.04 -3.20
N MET A 499 15.34 -15.53 -4.18
CA MET A 499 15.46 -14.09 -4.46
C MET A 499 14.12 -13.48 -4.89
N GLY A 500 13.35 -14.21 -5.71
CA GLY A 500 12.01 -13.77 -6.16
C GLY A 500 11.00 -13.64 -5.03
N LEU A 501 11.25 -14.29 -3.87
CA LEU A 501 10.39 -14.27 -2.67
C LEU A 501 10.87 -13.27 -1.62
N ALA A 502 12.17 -13.02 -1.53
CA ALA A 502 12.81 -12.28 -0.45
C ALA A 502 12.15 -10.92 -0.19
N THR A 503 11.95 -10.14 -1.23
CA THR A 503 11.39 -8.79 -1.14
C THR A 503 9.86 -8.80 -1.02
N PRO A 504 9.08 -9.42 -1.93
CA PRO A 504 7.61 -9.34 -1.86
C PRO A 504 7.03 -9.92 -0.57
N THR A 505 7.57 -11.04 -0.08
CA THR A 505 7.04 -11.69 1.13
C THR A 505 7.26 -10.81 2.37
N SER A 506 8.45 -10.23 2.53
CA SER A 506 8.74 -9.34 3.66
C SER A 506 7.87 -8.08 3.63
N ILE A 507 7.66 -7.48 2.45
CA ILE A 507 6.77 -6.32 2.26
C ILE A 507 5.34 -6.67 2.65
N MET A 508 4.80 -7.77 2.12
CA MET A 508 3.41 -8.17 2.39
C MET A 508 3.18 -8.46 3.88
N VAL A 509 4.14 -9.14 4.55
CA VAL A 509 4.08 -9.39 5.99
C VAL A 509 4.22 -8.09 6.77
N GLY A 510 5.14 -7.20 6.38
CA GLY A 510 5.35 -5.90 7.01
C GLY A 510 4.12 -4.99 6.90
N ILE A 511 3.56 -4.80 5.70
CA ILE A 511 2.34 -4.00 5.50
C ILE A 511 1.16 -4.62 6.26
N GLY A 512 0.99 -5.94 6.20
CA GLY A 512 -0.06 -6.62 6.95
C GLY A 512 0.08 -6.44 8.46
N ARG A 513 1.31 -6.49 8.99
CA ARG A 513 1.56 -6.23 10.41
C ARG A 513 1.33 -4.76 10.76
N GLY A 514 1.67 -3.82 9.86
CA GLY A 514 1.34 -2.40 10.01
C GLY A 514 -0.16 -2.19 10.19
N ALA A 515 -0.96 -2.78 9.33
CA ALA A 515 -2.43 -2.69 9.40
C ALA A 515 -2.98 -3.24 10.74
N GLU A 516 -2.45 -4.36 11.25
CA GLU A 516 -2.80 -4.90 12.58
C GLU A 516 -2.40 -3.95 13.75
N LEU A 517 -1.43 -3.08 13.53
CA LEU A 517 -0.95 -2.09 14.52
C LEU A 517 -1.61 -0.71 14.33
N GLY A 518 -2.62 -0.60 13.46
CA GLY A 518 -3.27 0.67 13.12
C GLY A 518 -2.41 1.61 12.26
N VAL A 519 -1.37 1.10 11.59
CA VAL A 519 -0.50 1.85 10.68
C VAL A 519 -0.77 1.40 9.25
N LEU A 520 -1.42 2.25 8.46
CA LEU A 520 -1.78 1.95 7.07
C LEU A 520 -0.82 2.64 6.11
N PHE A 521 -0.07 1.87 5.35
CA PHE A 521 0.73 2.38 4.25
C PHE A 521 -0.17 2.52 3.02
N ARG A 522 -0.38 3.71 2.51
CA ARG A 522 -1.10 3.96 1.24
C ARG A 522 -0.18 3.69 0.05
N LYS A 523 1.07 4.10 0.16
CA LYS A 523 2.11 3.84 -0.84
C LYS A 523 3.13 2.86 -0.26
N GLY A 524 3.38 1.75 -0.92
CA GLY A 524 4.39 0.78 -0.45
C GLY A 524 5.80 1.39 -0.41
N GLU A 525 6.10 2.37 -1.25
CA GLU A 525 7.37 3.09 -1.25
C GLU A 525 7.64 3.78 0.10
N ALA A 526 6.60 4.30 0.77
CA ALA A 526 6.73 4.89 2.10
C ALA A 526 7.34 3.93 3.12
N LEU A 527 7.05 2.62 3.01
CA LEU A 527 7.67 1.60 3.86
C LEU A 527 9.20 1.57 3.69
N GLN A 528 9.72 1.88 2.50
CA GLN A 528 11.17 1.94 2.27
C GLN A 528 11.75 3.28 2.69
N LEU A 529 11.10 4.40 2.38
CA LEU A 529 11.62 5.75 2.65
C LEU A 529 11.63 6.06 4.14
N LEU A 530 10.63 5.61 4.88
CA LEU A 530 10.46 5.92 6.30
C LEU A 530 11.62 5.40 7.18
N LYS A 531 12.33 4.32 6.77
CA LYS A 531 13.51 3.83 7.49
C LYS A 531 14.64 4.84 7.58
N ASP A 532 14.75 5.72 6.56
CA ASP A 532 15.84 6.69 6.41
C ASP A 532 15.55 8.03 7.11
N ALA A 533 14.35 8.18 7.68
CA ALA A 533 13.97 9.37 8.44
C ALA A 533 14.97 9.68 9.54
N LYS A 534 15.42 10.93 9.58
CA LYS A 534 16.33 11.52 10.57
C LYS A 534 15.59 12.44 11.54
N VAL A 535 14.57 13.10 11.05
CA VAL A 535 13.75 14.04 11.80
C VAL A 535 12.27 13.74 11.55
N VAL A 536 11.47 13.84 12.62
CA VAL A 536 10.01 13.80 12.57
C VAL A 536 9.51 15.20 12.85
N ALA A 537 8.98 15.86 11.84
CA ALA A 537 8.32 17.15 12.00
C ALA A 537 6.83 16.93 12.28
N VAL A 538 6.31 17.53 13.33
CA VAL A 538 4.92 17.35 13.75
C VAL A 538 4.18 18.69 13.78
N ASP A 539 2.95 18.71 13.30
CA ASP A 539 2.05 19.80 13.59
C ASP A 539 1.69 19.83 15.08
N LYS A 540 1.36 20.98 15.61
CA LYS A 540 0.95 21.10 17.01
C LYS A 540 -0.51 20.66 17.21
N THR A 541 -1.43 21.35 16.54
CA THR A 541 -2.88 21.31 16.82
C THR A 541 -3.48 20.02 16.27
N GLY A 542 -4.23 19.26 17.10
CA GLY A 542 -4.81 17.98 16.70
C GLY A 542 -3.81 16.81 16.64
N THR A 543 -2.50 17.10 16.48
CA THR A 543 -1.42 16.11 16.41
C THR A 543 -0.77 15.90 17.78
N LEU A 544 -0.09 16.90 18.36
CA LEU A 544 0.50 16.86 19.70
C LEU A 544 -0.56 17.11 20.78
N THR A 545 -1.57 17.88 20.44
CA THR A 545 -2.67 18.33 21.29
C THR A 545 -4.00 17.71 20.83
N GLU A 546 -5.05 17.89 21.66
CA GLU A 546 -6.37 17.31 21.38
C GLU A 546 -7.13 17.99 20.23
N GLY A 547 -6.67 19.18 19.79
CA GLY A 547 -7.35 20.00 18.78
C GLY A 547 -8.64 20.65 19.29
N ARG A 548 -8.85 20.63 20.59
CA ARG A 548 -10.02 21.18 21.27
C ARG A 548 -9.56 22.14 22.37
N PRO A 549 -9.45 23.45 22.08
CA PRO A 549 -9.14 24.44 23.10
C PRO A 549 -10.10 24.35 24.28
N ALA A 550 -9.56 24.45 25.47
CA ALA A 550 -10.34 24.46 26.71
C ALA A 550 -9.95 25.65 27.60
N LEU A 551 -10.90 26.18 28.40
CA LEU A 551 -10.60 27.15 29.43
C LEU A 551 -9.75 26.46 30.51
N THR A 552 -8.53 26.96 30.74
CA THR A 552 -7.60 26.38 31.71
C THR A 552 -7.48 27.23 32.96
N ASP A 553 -7.59 28.55 32.83
CA ASP A 553 -7.47 29.48 33.95
C ASP A 553 -8.45 30.63 33.77
N LEU A 554 -9.05 31.03 34.91
CA LEU A 554 -9.87 32.22 35.05
C LEU A 554 -9.56 32.84 36.41
N GLU A 555 -8.81 33.95 36.39
CA GLU A 555 -8.50 34.74 37.58
C GLU A 555 -9.25 36.05 37.50
N VAL A 556 -10.04 36.31 38.59
CA VAL A 556 -10.88 37.51 38.67
C VAL A 556 -10.32 38.50 39.67
N ARG A 557 -10.55 39.80 39.42
CA ARG A 557 -10.17 40.88 40.37
C ARG A 557 -11.13 40.94 41.55
N PRO A 558 -10.67 41.43 42.71
CA PRO A 558 -11.53 41.74 43.82
C PRO A 558 -12.70 42.64 43.40
N GLY A 559 -13.93 42.27 43.78
CA GLY A 559 -15.15 42.96 43.39
C GLY A 559 -15.91 42.35 42.21
N PHE A 560 -15.38 41.29 41.59
CA PHE A 560 -16.08 40.51 40.57
C PHE A 560 -16.27 39.07 41.05
N GLU A 561 -17.40 38.47 40.69
CA GLU A 561 -17.68 37.06 40.98
C GLU A 561 -17.31 36.20 39.79
N ARG A 562 -16.60 35.09 40.04
CA ARG A 562 -16.08 34.20 38.98
C ARG A 562 -17.17 33.64 38.05
N ALA A 563 -18.28 33.16 38.68
CA ALA A 563 -19.39 32.60 37.92
C ALA A 563 -20.10 33.64 37.04
N ALA A 564 -20.27 34.86 37.57
CA ALA A 564 -20.89 35.96 36.82
C ALA A 564 -20.02 36.40 35.62
N VAL A 565 -18.71 36.55 35.83
CA VAL A 565 -17.76 36.90 34.74
C VAL A 565 -17.72 35.81 33.67
N LEU A 566 -17.65 34.52 34.05
CA LEU A 566 -17.66 33.41 33.10
C LEU A 566 -18.96 33.36 32.28
N ALA A 567 -20.14 33.56 32.95
CA ALA A 567 -21.42 33.61 32.27
C ALA A 567 -21.51 34.77 31.25
N GLN A 568 -21.01 35.98 31.63
CA GLN A 568 -20.98 37.15 30.74
C GLN A 568 -20.04 36.95 29.56
N VAL A 569 -18.85 36.40 29.80
CA VAL A 569 -17.86 36.08 28.74
C VAL A 569 -18.42 35.03 27.79
N ALA A 570 -18.99 33.94 28.31
CA ALA A 570 -19.58 32.89 27.53
C ALA A 570 -20.80 33.37 26.71
N ALA A 571 -21.63 34.23 27.29
CA ALA A 571 -22.73 34.85 26.56
C ALA A 571 -22.25 35.71 25.40
N LEU A 572 -21.23 36.55 25.61
CA LEU A 572 -20.57 37.33 24.54
C LEU A 572 -19.99 36.43 23.45
N GLU A 573 -19.22 35.42 23.82
CA GLU A 573 -18.54 34.51 22.91
C GLU A 573 -19.48 33.50 22.20
N SER A 574 -20.70 33.29 22.69
CA SER A 574 -21.73 32.47 22.04
C SER A 574 -22.12 32.99 20.63
N ARG A 575 -21.78 34.23 20.33
CA ARG A 575 -21.97 34.87 19.02
C ARG A 575 -20.76 34.78 18.11
N SER A 576 -19.66 34.25 18.59
CA SER A 576 -18.40 34.09 17.84
C SER A 576 -18.19 32.64 17.39
N GLU A 577 -17.75 32.44 16.17
CA GLU A 577 -17.38 31.11 15.66
C GLU A 577 -15.94 30.71 16.01
N HIS A 578 -15.18 31.55 16.68
CA HIS A 578 -13.80 31.31 16.99
C HIS A 578 -13.62 30.09 17.94
N PRO A 579 -12.58 29.23 17.74
CA PRO A 579 -12.35 28.06 18.62
C PRO A 579 -12.22 28.44 20.12
N ILE A 580 -11.61 29.58 20.42
CA ILE A 580 -11.50 30.09 21.80
C ILE A 580 -12.90 30.39 22.37
N ALA A 581 -13.79 30.96 21.59
CA ALA A 581 -15.16 31.27 21.98
C ALA A 581 -15.91 29.99 22.38
N ARG A 582 -15.83 28.96 21.60
CA ARG A 582 -16.44 27.64 21.89
C ARG A 582 -15.94 27.07 23.23
N ALA A 583 -14.62 27.20 23.49
CA ALA A 583 -14.02 26.75 24.75
C ALA A 583 -14.61 27.46 25.99
N LEU A 584 -14.85 28.78 25.88
CA LEU A 584 -15.40 29.59 26.94
C LEU A 584 -16.89 29.29 27.18
N VAL A 585 -17.66 29.09 26.11
CA VAL A 585 -19.06 28.66 26.15
C VAL A 585 -19.19 27.29 26.79
N ALA A 586 -18.39 26.29 26.31
CA ALA A 586 -18.41 24.95 26.86
C ALA A 586 -18.03 24.90 28.34
N ALA A 587 -17.11 25.76 28.82
CA ALA A 587 -16.76 25.85 30.21
C ALA A 587 -17.93 26.38 31.07
N ALA A 588 -18.67 27.35 30.57
CA ALA A 588 -19.85 27.89 31.28
C ALA A 588 -20.99 26.85 31.33
N GLU A 589 -21.21 26.13 30.23
CA GLU A 589 -22.21 25.06 30.17
C GLU A 589 -21.87 23.92 31.14
N ALA A 590 -20.58 23.52 31.19
CA ALA A 590 -20.11 22.50 32.14
C ALA A 590 -20.31 22.89 33.61
N GLU A 591 -20.23 24.18 33.91
CA GLU A 591 -20.53 24.71 35.25
C GLU A 591 -22.04 24.96 35.47
N GLY A 592 -22.90 24.68 34.49
CA GLY A 592 -24.37 24.83 34.58
C GLY A 592 -24.82 26.29 34.63
N LEU A 593 -24.01 27.22 34.09
CA LEU A 593 -24.31 28.66 34.16
C LEU A 593 -25.31 29.05 33.07
N ALA A 594 -26.34 29.83 33.47
CA ALA A 594 -27.26 30.41 32.49
C ALA A 594 -26.59 31.56 31.75
N LEU A 595 -26.63 31.55 30.42
CA LEU A 595 -26.07 32.61 29.61
C LEU A 595 -27.05 33.81 29.49
N PRO A 596 -26.64 35.02 29.89
CA PRO A 596 -27.46 36.21 29.75
C PRO A 596 -27.64 36.64 28.30
N ALA A 597 -28.68 37.42 28.00
CA ALA A 597 -28.92 37.91 26.65
C ALA A 597 -27.87 38.95 26.20
N VAL A 598 -27.50 38.92 24.93
CA VAL A 598 -26.44 39.76 24.33
C VAL A 598 -27.03 40.66 23.25
N GLN A 599 -26.66 41.95 23.29
CA GLN A 599 -26.99 42.97 22.28
C GLN A 599 -25.72 43.66 21.81
N ASP A 600 -25.78 44.28 20.61
CA ASP A 600 -24.71 45.08 20.01
C ASP A 600 -23.35 44.33 19.94
N PHE A 601 -23.38 43.05 19.50
CA PHE A 601 -22.15 42.26 19.35
C PHE A 601 -21.33 42.75 18.17
N GLU A 602 -20.04 43.00 18.41
CA GLU A 602 -19.06 43.33 17.36
C GLU A 602 -17.77 42.54 17.58
N SER A 603 -17.24 41.96 16.47
CA SER A 603 -15.98 41.24 16.45
C SER A 603 -14.93 42.03 15.69
N LEU A 604 -13.82 42.34 16.34
CA LEU A 604 -12.68 43.06 15.76
C LEU A 604 -11.55 42.06 15.46
N THR A 605 -11.38 41.78 14.20
CA THR A 605 -10.43 40.77 13.72
C THR A 605 -9.03 40.97 14.31
N GLY A 606 -8.51 39.97 15.00
CA GLY A 606 -7.18 39.92 15.62
C GLY A 606 -7.03 40.83 16.90
N LEU A 607 -8.09 41.42 17.40
CA LEU A 607 -8.10 42.24 18.63
C LEU A 607 -8.95 41.61 19.72
N GLY A 608 -10.23 41.39 19.45
CA GLY A 608 -11.15 40.84 20.44
C GLY A 608 -12.61 41.05 20.02
N VAL A 609 -13.52 40.84 20.98
CA VAL A 609 -14.96 40.95 20.81
C VAL A 609 -15.55 41.82 21.93
N HIS A 610 -16.65 42.54 21.63
CA HIS A 610 -17.41 43.25 22.65
C HIS A 610 -18.90 43.22 22.36
N ALA A 611 -19.68 43.41 23.41
CA ALA A 611 -21.13 43.49 23.34
C ALA A 611 -21.73 44.13 24.64
N ARG A 612 -23.02 44.35 24.62
CA ARG A 612 -23.81 44.62 25.84
C ARG A 612 -24.48 43.36 26.35
N VAL A 613 -24.15 42.96 27.56
CA VAL A 613 -24.67 41.76 28.20
C VAL A 613 -25.66 42.14 29.30
N GLN A 614 -26.85 41.56 29.33
CA GLN A 614 -27.87 41.83 30.37
C GLN A 614 -27.37 41.37 31.75
N ASP A 615 -27.62 42.21 32.77
CA ASP A 615 -27.24 41.86 34.14
C ASP A 615 -28.24 40.87 34.75
N ALA A 616 -27.78 39.63 34.99
CA ALA A 616 -28.61 38.57 35.58
C ALA A 616 -29.21 38.94 36.99
N SER A 617 -28.61 39.89 37.69
CA SER A 617 -29.10 40.34 39.01
C SER A 617 -30.32 41.29 38.96
N LYS A 618 -30.68 41.77 37.76
CA LYS A 618 -31.78 42.72 37.51
C LYS A 618 -32.97 42.14 36.75
N VAL A 619 -33.09 40.85 36.69
CA VAL A 619 -34.28 40.17 36.11
C VAL A 619 -35.43 40.28 37.08
N GLY A 620 -36.32 41.27 36.88
CA GLY A 620 -37.54 41.41 37.71
C GLY A 620 -38.08 42.84 37.93
N THR A 621 -37.46 43.88 37.39
CA THR A 621 -38.03 45.24 37.42
C THR A 621 -38.47 45.65 36.02
N ASP A 622 -39.79 45.90 35.89
CA ASP A 622 -40.43 46.46 34.69
C ASP A 622 -39.79 47.78 34.28
N SER A 623 -38.72 47.80 33.57
CA SER A 623 -38.22 48.97 32.85
C SER A 623 -37.44 48.55 31.63
N ALA A 624 -38.03 48.71 30.45
CA ALA A 624 -37.46 48.45 29.12
C ALA A 624 -36.30 49.38 28.73
N GLU A 625 -35.62 50.04 29.70
CA GLU A 625 -34.51 50.98 29.45
C GLU A 625 -33.20 50.65 30.14
N SER A 626 -33.00 49.50 30.75
CA SER A 626 -31.66 49.15 31.26
C SER A 626 -30.82 48.52 30.14
N GLY A 627 -30.15 49.33 29.36
CA GLY A 627 -29.09 48.93 28.44
C GLY A 627 -28.08 48.06 29.18
N GLY A 628 -27.81 46.80 28.66
CA GLY A 628 -26.90 45.84 29.27
C GLY A 628 -25.51 46.42 29.58
N VAL A 629 -24.77 45.75 30.44
CA VAL A 629 -23.40 46.13 30.80
C VAL A 629 -22.46 45.87 29.61
N PRO A 630 -21.62 46.85 29.23
CA PRO A 630 -20.64 46.62 28.18
C PRO A 630 -19.55 45.65 28.65
N VAL A 631 -19.37 44.57 27.91
CA VAL A 631 -18.35 43.55 28.16
C VAL A 631 -17.45 43.46 26.95
N ALA A 632 -16.14 43.43 27.17
CA ALA A 632 -15.13 43.23 26.12
C ALA A 632 -14.17 42.13 26.52
N VAL A 633 -13.80 41.27 25.53
CA VAL A 633 -12.82 40.19 25.68
C VAL A 633 -11.79 40.30 24.57
N GLY A 634 -10.51 40.24 24.91
CA GLY A 634 -9.46 40.33 23.87
C GLY A 634 -8.05 40.44 24.41
N ALA A 635 -7.12 40.65 23.48
CA ALA A 635 -5.67 40.79 23.76
C ALA A 635 -5.37 42.08 24.51
N ASP A 636 -4.16 42.19 25.07
CA ASP A 636 -3.66 43.35 25.77
C ASP A 636 -3.80 44.66 24.96
N ARG A 637 -3.40 44.60 23.68
CA ARG A 637 -3.51 45.74 22.75
C ARG A 637 -4.97 46.20 22.52
N TYR A 638 -5.93 45.29 22.62
CA TYR A 638 -7.33 45.63 22.50
C TYR A 638 -7.80 46.36 23.79
N MET A 639 -7.42 45.88 24.95
CA MET A 639 -7.73 46.56 26.24
C MET A 639 -7.12 47.97 26.30
N GLN A 640 -5.87 48.11 25.79
CA GLN A 640 -5.22 49.44 25.72
C GLN A 640 -5.98 50.36 24.78
N SER A 641 -6.51 49.91 23.65
CA SER A 641 -7.35 50.76 22.77
C SER A 641 -8.65 51.20 23.40
N LEU A 642 -9.18 50.42 24.39
CA LEU A 642 -10.34 50.75 25.18
C LEU A 642 -9.98 51.61 26.43
N GLY A 643 -8.72 51.94 26.65
CA GLY A 643 -8.26 52.70 27.81
C GLY A 643 -8.24 51.90 29.10
N VAL A 644 -8.32 50.57 29.05
CA VAL A 644 -8.31 49.67 30.21
C VAL A 644 -6.89 49.28 30.58
N ASP A 645 -6.46 49.62 31.80
CA ASP A 645 -5.13 49.25 32.32
C ASP A 645 -5.08 47.75 32.68
N VAL A 646 -4.22 46.99 31.97
CA VAL A 646 -4.02 45.54 32.16
C VAL A 646 -2.85 45.21 33.11
N SER A 647 -2.12 46.25 33.61
CA SER A 647 -0.96 46.07 34.49
C SER A 647 -1.21 45.18 35.71
N PRO A 648 -2.45 45.17 36.35
CA PRO A 648 -2.72 44.32 37.49
C PRO A 648 -2.58 42.81 37.23
N PHE A 649 -2.69 42.38 36.00
CA PHE A 649 -2.51 40.97 35.60
C PHE A 649 -1.21 40.73 34.85
N ALA A 650 -0.24 41.67 34.82
CA ALA A 650 1.01 41.53 34.06
C ALA A 650 1.83 40.29 34.46
N GLU A 651 1.97 40.02 35.76
CA GLU A 651 2.68 38.84 36.27
C GLU A 651 1.93 37.55 35.92
N VAL A 652 0.57 37.58 36.07
CA VAL A 652 -0.26 36.41 35.70
C VAL A 652 -0.16 36.11 34.19
N ALA A 653 -0.28 37.13 33.35
CA ALA A 653 -0.15 36.98 31.90
C ALA A 653 1.22 36.47 31.50
N GLN A 654 2.29 36.92 32.15
CA GLN A 654 3.64 36.44 31.91
C GLN A 654 3.78 34.97 32.34
N ARG A 655 3.23 34.58 33.49
CA ARG A 655 3.21 33.18 33.95
C ARG A 655 2.41 32.29 32.97
N LEU A 656 1.18 32.68 32.63
CA LEU A 656 0.35 31.92 31.69
C LEU A 656 0.99 31.77 30.30
N GLY A 657 1.56 32.85 29.78
CA GLY A 657 2.35 32.78 28.51
C GLY A 657 3.58 31.88 28.61
N GLY A 658 4.25 31.89 29.78
CA GLY A 658 5.37 30.99 30.07
C GLY A 658 4.97 29.52 30.17
N GLU A 659 3.69 29.24 30.52
CA GLU A 659 3.08 27.90 30.53
C GLU A 659 2.54 27.47 29.17
N GLY A 660 2.66 28.29 28.12
CA GLY A 660 2.16 28.00 26.81
C GLY A 660 0.66 28.23 26.59
N LYS A 661 0.04 29.00 27.47
CA LYS A 661 -1.36 29.36 27.39
C LYS A 661 -1.53 30.72 26.72
N SER A 662 -2.69 30.97 26.09
CA SER A 662 -3.02 32.26 25.48
C SER A 662 -3.87 33.08 26.41
N PRO A 663 -3.32 34.11 27.11
CA PRO A 663 -4.09 34.95 28.02
C PRO A 663 -4.96 35.95 27.23
N LEU A 664 -6.20 36.09 27.61
CA LEU A 664 -7.15 37.12 27.18
C LEU A 664 -7.65 37.89 28.38
N TYR A 665 -7.88 39.17 28.20
CA TYR A 665 -8.36 40.06 29.23
C TYR A 665 -9.87 40.27 29.07
N VAL A 666 -10.55 40.41 30.19
CA VAL A 666 -11.98 40.67 30.25
C VAL A 666 -12.20 42.04 30.94
N ALA A 667 -12.86 42.92 30.23
CA ALA A 667 -13.33 44.18 30.79
C ALA A 667 -14.86 44.19 30.90
N VAL A 668 -15.37 44.60 32.07
CA VAL A 668 -16.79 44.74 32.36
C VAL A 668 -17.01 46.17 32.81
N ASP A 669 -17.93 46.89 32.19
CA ASP A 669 -18.24 48.30 32.44
C ASP A 669 -16.97 49.20 32.39
N GLY A 670 -16.10 48.96 31.38
CA GLY A 670 -14.86 49.73 31.24
C GLY A 670 -13.79 49.46 32.32
N LYS A 671 -14.00 48.48 33.20
CA LYS A 671 -13.04 48.08 34.24
C LYS A 671 -12.49 46.69 33.97
N LEU A 672 -11.19 46.50 34.16
CA LEU A 672 -10.56 45.20 34.09
C LEU A 672 -11.17 44.24 35.14
N ALA A 673 -11.87 43.20 34.70
CA ALA A 673 -12.58 42.28 35.58
C ALA A 673 -11.81 40.97 35.80
N ALA A 674 -11.23 40.42 34.73
CA ALA A 674 -10.56 39.12 34.80
C ALA A 674 -9.48 38.96 33.70
N ILE A 675 -8.66 37.95 33.89
CA ILE A 675 -7.82 37.34 32.84
C ILE A 675 -8.27 35.89 32.68
N VAL A 676 -8.47 35.46 31.44
CA VAL A 676 -8.81 34.09 31.08
C VAL A 676 -7.70 33.50 30.23
N ALA A 677 -7.39 32.22 30.39
CA ALA A 677 -6.46 31.54 29.53
C ALA A 677 -7.13 30.32 28.92
N VAL A 678 -6.92 30.22 27.61
CA VAL A 678 -7.37 29.06 26.84
C VAL A 678 -6.14 28.38 26.27
N SER A 679 -6.07 27.09 26.39
CA SER A 679 -5.03 26.29 25.72
C SER A 679 -5.62 24.99 25.20
N ASP A 680 -4.98 24.45 24.17
CA ASP A 680 -5.28 23.14 23.64
C ASP A 680 -4.49 22.08 24.44
N PRO A 681 -5.14 21.15 25.16
CA PRO A 681 -4.47 20.18 26.01
C PRO A 681 -3.54 19.26 25.21
N ILE A 682 -2.36 19.00 25.75
CA ILE A 682 -1.44 18.00 25.20
C ILE A 682 -2.05 16.61 25.41
N LYS A 683 -2.13 15.79 24.36
CA LYS A 683 -2.60 14.40 24.48
C LYS A 683 -1.75 13.63 25.49
N ALA A 684 -2.38 12.84 26.34
CA ALA A 684 -1.70 12.07 27.39
C ALA A 684 -0.60 11.13 26.86
N THR A 685 -0.74 10.68 25.62
CA THR A 685 0.20 9.77 24.95
C THR A 685 1.40 10.46 24.31
N THR A 686 1.36 11.79 24.11
CA THR A 686 2.39 12.56 23.40
C THR A 686 3.78 12.47 24.05
N PRO A 687 3.96 12.64 25.37
CA PRO A 687 5.29 12.58 25.98
C PRO A 687 5.98 11.23 25.78
N ALA A 688 5.23 10.13 25.93
CA ALA A 688 5.74 8.77 25.72
C ALA A 688 6.11 8.53 24.24
N ALA A 689 5.32 9.09 23.31
CA ALA A 689 5.60 8.98 21.88
C ALA A 689 6.89 9.71 21.48
N ILE A 690 7.11 10.92 21.98
CA ILE A 690 8.36 11.68 21.73
C ILE A 690 9.57 10.94 22.31
N ALA A 691 9.47 10.43 23.55
CA ALA A 691 10.53 9.61 24.14
C ALA A 691 10.84 8.35 23.30
N ALA A 692 9.82 7.70 22.74
CA ALA A 692 10.01 6.54 21.85
C ALA A 692 10.69 6.92 20.52
N LEU A 693 10.43 8.10 19.97
CA LEU A 693 11.11 8.61 18.78
C LEU A 693 12.58 8.91 19.07
N HIS A 694 12.89 9.56 20.20
CA HIS A 694 14.27 9.80 20.65
C HIS A 694 15.02 8.48 20.91
N ALA A 695 14.38 7.48 21.51
CA ALA A 695 14.98 6.16 21.72
C ALA A 695 15.36 5.47 20.39
N GLN A 696 14.68 5.82 19.30
CA GLN A 696 15.02 5.36 17.96
C GLN A 696 16.08 6.23 17.23
N GLY A 697 16.65 7.22 17.93
CA GLY A 697 17.68 8.12 17.41
C GLY A 697 17.15 9.19 16.44
N LEU A 698 15.87 9.53 16.54
CA LEU A 698 15.20 10.54 15.70
C LEU A 698 15.18 11.88 16.43
N LYS A 699 15.35 12.97 15.69
CA LYS A 699 15.03 14.32 16.18
C LYS A 699 13.54 14.59 15.98
N VAL A 700 12.95 15.36 16.89
CA VAL A 700 11.57 15.79 16.79
C VAL A 700 11.52 17.31 16.62
N ALA A 701 10.87 17.77 15.56
CA ALA A 701 10.67 19.19 15.28
C ALA A 701 9.16 19.51 15.35
N MET A 702 8.79 20.65 15.92
CA MET A 702 7.41 21.13 15.93
C MET A 702 7.23 22.29 14.97
N ILE A 703 6.24 22.24 14.12
CA ILE A 703 5.83 23.32 13.22
C ILE A 703 4.47 23.85 13.68
N THR A 704 4.35 25.14 13.96
CA THR A 704 3.10 25.70 14.47
C THR A 704 2.90 27.16 14.03
N GLY A 705 1.63 27.57 13.92
CA GLY A 705 1.24 28.98 13.76
C GLY A 705 1.28 29.79 15.04
N ASP A 706 1.48 29.16 16.20
CA ASP A 706 1.54 29.85 17.48
C ASP A 706 2.74 30.79 17.57
N ASN A 707 2.65 31.76 18.49
CA ASN A 707 3.79 32.62 18.81
C ASN A 707 4.96 31.81 19.39
N ALA A 708 6.18 32.34 19.19
CA ALA A 708 7.40 31.66 19.54
C ALA A 708 7.49 31.29 21.05
N ARG A 709 6.94 32.12 21.97
CA ARG A 709 6.98 31.84 23.41
C ARG A 709 6.14 30.62 23.79
N THR A 710 4.91 30.56 23.30
CA THR A 710 3.98 29.44 23.54
C THR A 710 4.57 28.15 22.95
N ALA A 711 5.05 28.21 21.72
CA ALA A 711 5.66 27.08 21.04
C ALA A 711 6.89 26.54 21.80
N GLN A 712 7.80 27.41 22.23
CA GLN A 712 8.98 27.03 23.03
C GLN A 712 8.63 26.47 24.41
N ALA A 713 7.55 26.95 25.06
CA ALA A 713 7.09 26.42 26.35
C ALA A 713 6.62 24.97 26.20
N ILE A 714 5.81 24.69 25.17
CA ILE A 714 5.34 23.33 24.84
C ILE A 714 6.53 22.42 24.48
N ALA A 715 7.44 22.90 23.66
CA ALA A 715 8.63 22.16 23.25
C ALA A 715 9.51 21.75 24.43
N ARG A 716 9.77 22.68 25.36
CA ARG A 716 10.53 22.37 26.59
C ARG A 716 9.82 21.32 27.46
N LYS A 717 8.49 21.42 27.59
CA LYS A 717 7.70 20.46 28.36
C LYS A 717 7.72 19.05 27.76
N LEU A 718 7.76 18.97 26.44
CA LEU A 718 7.74 17.70 25.69
C LEU A 718 9.13 17.17 25.32
N GLY A 719 10.20 17.96 25.48
CA GLY A 719 11.54 17.60 25.06
C GLY A 719 11.74 17.64 23.53
N ILE A 720 11.02 18.51 22.82
CA ILE A 720 11.14 18.69 21.36
C ILE A 720 12.45 19.42 21.04
N ASP A 721 13.20 18.93 20.04
CA ASP A 721 14.53 19.40 19.71
C ASP A 721 14.54 20.73 18.96
N GLU A 722 13.57 20.95 18.05
CA GLU A 722 13.52 22.14 17.20
C GLU A 722 12.07 22.66 17.08
N VAL A 723 11.94 24.00 17.03
CA VAL A 723 10.66 24.67 16.92
C VAL A 723 10.66 25.66 15.77
N VAL A 724 9.68 25.54 14.90
CA VAL A 724 9.39 26.49 13.84
C VAL A 724 8.02 27.11 14.15
N ALA A 725 8.04 28.27 14.79
CA ALA A 725 6.85 28.99 15.23
C ALA A 725 6.42 30.07 14.23
N GLU A 726 5.23 30.64 14.41
CA GLU A 726 4.66 31.74 13.63
C GLU A 726 4.53 31.42 12.14
N VAL A 727 4.31 30.14 11.80
CA VAL A 727 4.22 29.66 10.44
C VAL A 727 2.78 29.73 9.93
N LEU A 728 2.55 30.53 8.92
CA LEU A 728 1.26 30.53 8.20
C LEU A 728 1.08 29.20 7.42
N PRO A 729 -0.16 28.78 7.10
CA PRO A 729 -0.41 27.52 6.38
C PRO A 729 0.42 27.36 5.12
N ALA A 730 0.56 28.38 4.31
CA ALA A 730 1.40 28.37 3.10
C ALA A 730 2.92 28.26 3.39
N GLY A 731 3.35 28.67 4.58
CA GLY A 731 4.76 28.61 5.01
C GLY A 731 5.19 27.24 5.53
N LYS A 732 4.26 26.31 5.81
CA LYS A 732 4.59 24.97 6.32
C LYS A 732 5.49 24.18 5.35
N VAL A 733 5.24 24.31 4.04
CA VAL A 733 6.06 23.69 2.99
C VAL A 733 7.51 24.16 3.05
N GLU A 734 7.73 25.46 3.23
CA GLU A 734 9.09 26.03 3.32
C GLU A 734 9.78 25.62 4.62
N ALA A 735 9.04 25.53 5.72
CA ALA A 735 9.55 24.99 6.98
C ALA A 735 10.03 23.53 6.82
N VAL A 736 9.23 22.67 6.15
CA VAL A 736 9.60 21.30 5.82
C VAL A 736 10.89 21.26 4.99
N LYS A 737 10.98 22.02 3.90
CA LYS A 737 12.18 22.09 3.04
C LYS A 737 13.42 22.54 3.82
N ARG A 738 13.30 23.52 4.72
CA ARG A 738 14.38 23.97 5.57
C ARG A 738 14.87 22.87 6.50
N LEU A 739 13.97 22.15 7.15
CA LEU A 739 14.31 21.02 8.02
C LEU A 739 14.93 19.87 7.23
N GLN A 740 14.44 19.58 6.01
CA GLN A 740 15.04 18.60 5.08
C GLN A 740 16.48 18.99 4.71
N ALA A 741 16.73 20.26 4.38
CA ALA A 741 18.07 20.76 4.05
C ALA A 741 19.03 20.66 5.24
N THR A 742 18.54 20.83 6.47
CA THR A 742 19.35 20.81 7.69
C THR A 742 19.63 19.39 8.20
N HIS A 743 18.63 18.52 8.20
CA HIS A 743 18.69 17.22 8.86
C HIS A 743 18.67 16.02 7.89
N GLY A 744 18.28 16.23 6.63
CA GLY A 744 18.09 15.17 5.64
C GLY A 744 16.65 14.64 5.63
N ALA A 745 16.49 13.33 5.41
CA ALA A 745 15.18 12.71 5.25
C ALA A 745 14.21 12.99 6.42
N LEU A 746 13.03 13.50 6.10
CA LEU A 746 12.04 14.01 7.04
C LEU A 746 10.69 13.26 6.89
N ALA A 747 10.13 12.82 8.01
CA ALA A 747 8.73 12.42 8.10
C ALA A 747 7.91 13.58 8.67
N TYR A 748 6.83 13.97 7.99
CA TYR A 748 5.92 15.01 8.47
C TYR A 748 4.62 14.39 8.98
N VAL A 749 4.15 14.84 10.15
CA VAL A 749 2.92 14.34 10.79
C VAL A 749 1.93 15.48 10.97
N GLY A 750 0.72 15.33 10.44
CA GLY A 750 -0.35 16.32 10.55
C GLY A 750 -1.74 15.71 10.47
N ASP A 751 -2.77 16.50 10.74
CA ASP A 751 -4.17 16.06 10.76
C ASP A 751 -5.13 16.94 9.94
N GLY A 752 -4.71 18.13 9.55
CA GLY A 752 -5.56 19.16 8.94
C GLY A 752 -5.41 19.33 7.43
N ILE A 753 -6.39 20.01 6.84
CA ILE A 753 -6.35 20.45 5.41
C ILE A 753 -5.11 21.33 5.17
N ASN A 754 -4.73 22.13 6.15
CA ASN A 754 -3.58 23.03 6.07
C ASN A 754 -2.23 22.29 6.02
N ASP A 755 -2.21 21.00 6.36
CA ASP A 755 -1.02 20.14 6.36
C ASP A 755 -0.83 19.40 5.04
N ALA A 756 -1.86 19.28 4.20
CA ALA A 756 -1.80 18.50 2.97
C ALA A 756 -0.61 18.88 2.06
N PRO A 757 -0.27 20.17 1.83
CA PRO A 757 0.92 20.53 1.06
C PRO A 757 2.24 20.12 1.74
N ALA A 758 2.30 20.18 3.07
CA ALA A 758 3.48 19.78 3.84
C ALA A 758 3.65 18.26 3.89
N LEU A 759 2.53 17.52 4.01
CA LEU A 759 2.47 16.06 3.91
C LEU A 759 3.00 15.58 2.55
N ALA A 760 2.57 16.23 1.46
CA ALA A 760 3.02 15.91 0.11
C ALA A 760 4.48 16.31 -0.17
N GLN A 761 5.03 17.33 0.53
CA GLN A 761 6.41 17.79 0.37
C GLN A 761 7.42 16.94 1.11
N ALA A 762 7.05 16.33 2.23
CA ALA A 762 7.93 15.48 3.03
C ALA A 762 8.39 14.23 2.24
N GLU A 763 9.49 13.58 2.63
CA GLU A 763 9.85 12.26 2.11
C GLU A 763 8.77 11.23 2.43
N VAL A 764 8.16 11.34 3.61
CA VAL A 764 6.99 10.54 4.00
C VAL A 764 6.01 11.42 4.77
N GLY A 765 4.85 11.66 4.19
CA GLY A 765 3.73 12.30 4.87
C GLY A 765 2.92 11.28 5.66
N MET A 766 2.62 11.60 6.92
CA MET A 766 1.86 10.74 7.83
C MET A 766 0.63 11.49 8.35
N ALA A 767 -0.57 11.03 8.01
CA ALA A 767 -1.80 11.61 8.53
C ALA A 767 -2.29 10.85 9.76
N ILE A 768 -2.82 11.59 10.75
CA ILE A 768 -3.54 11.01 11.87
C ILE A 768 -4.97 10.68 11.43
N GLY A 769 -5.47 9.47 11.73
CA GLY A 769 -6.73 8.94 11.22
C GLY A 769 -8.00 9.68 11.66
N THR A 770 -7.89 10.56 12.67
CA THR A 770 -8.92 11.52 13.06
C THR A 770 -8.88 12.82 12.24
N GLY A 771 -7.92 12.95 11.33
CA GLY A 771 -7.73 14.11 10.47
C GLY A 771 -8.76 14.19 9.33
N THR A 772 -8.63 15.23 8.53
CA THR A 772 -9.53 15.48 7.39
C THR A 772 -9.25 14.53 6.24
N ASP A 773 -10.26 14.24 5.42
CA ASP A 773 -10.12 13.40 4.21
C ASP A 773 -9.00 13.91 3.31
N VAL A 774 -8.85 15.22 3.16
CA VAL A 774 -7.79 15.85 2.34
C VAL A 774 -6.39 15.55 2.89
N ALA A 775 -6.20 15.57 4.22
CA ALA A 775 -4.93 15.20 4.82
C ALA A 775 -4.63 13.70 4.62
N ILE A 776 -5.64 12.84 4.79
CA ILE A 776 -5.56 11.40 4.56
C ILE A 776 -5.19 11.11 3.09
N GLU A 777 -5.79 11.82 2.15
CA GLU A 777 -5.48 11.67 0.72
C GLU A 777 -4.07 12.14 0.34
N ALA A 778 -3.57 13.20 0.98
CA ALA A 778 -2.23 13.71 0.73
C ALA A 778 -1.11 12.86 1.36
N ALA A 779 -1.42 12.07 2.40
CA ALA A 779 -0.43 11.30 3.15
C ALA A 779 -0.02 10.00 2.46
N ASP A 780 1.18 9.54 2.75
CA ASP A 780 1.72 8.24 2.34
C ASP A 780 1.41 7.14 3.35
N VAL A 781 1.25 7.52 4.63
CA VAL A 781 0.92 6.64 5.75
C VAL A 781 -0.23 7.25 6.54
N VAL A 782 -1.20 6.43 6.93
CA VAL A 782 -2.32 6.84 7.79
C VAL A 782 -2.22 6.09 9.13
N LEU A 783 -2.28 6.84 10.22
CA LEU A 783 -2.26 6.34 11.59
C LEU A 783 -3.68 6.29 12.11
N MET A 784 -4.29 5.12 12.19
CA MET A 784 -5.69 4.93 12.59
C MET A 784 -5.95 5.29 14.05
N SER A 785 -4.98 5.06 14.93
CA SER A 785 -5.01 5.59 16.29
C SER A 785 -4.72 7.08 16.25
N GLY A 786 -5.56 7.90 16.82
CA GLY A 786 -5.40 9.36 16.84
C GLY A 786 -4.16 9.87 17.62
N ASN A 787 -3.10 9.04 17.79
CA ASN A 787 -1.96 9.35 18.63
C ASN A 787 -0.60 9.22 17.90
N LEU A 788 0.40 9.95 18.42
CA LEU A 788 1.75 10.01 17.85
C LEU A 788 2.56 8.70 18.08
N GLN A 789 2.13 7.79 18.96
CA GLN A 789 2.81 6.49 19.18
C GLN A 789 2.83 5.65 17.89
N GLY A 790 1.82 5.79 17.03
CA GLY A 790 1.77 5.17 15.72
C GLY A 790 2.96 5.50 14.83
N VAL A 791 3.54 6.71 14.97
CA VAL A 791 4.73 7.14 14.19
C VAL A 791 5.95 6.30 14.56
N ALA A 792 6.21 6.14 15.86
CA ALA A 792 7.34 5.33 16.33
C ALA A 792 7.19 3.86 15.90
N LYS A 793 5.96 3.31 15.96
CA LYS A 793 5.64 1.95 15.47
C LYS A 793 5.87 1.84 13.96
N ALA A 794 5.43 2.83 13.17
CA ALA A 794 5.61 2.86 11.72
C ALA A 794 7.09 2.87 11.31
N ILE A 795 7.89 3.73 11.93
CA ILE A 795 9.33 3.82 11.66
C ILE A 795 10.06 2.55 12.07
N GLY A 796 9.75 2.02 13.26
CA GLY A 796 10.32 0.75 13.75
C GLY A 796 10.00 -0.41 12.82
N LEU A 797 8.75 -0.53 12.37
CA LEU A 797 8.30 -1.56 11.44
C LEU A 797 8.97 -1.43 10.07
N SER A 798 9.10 -0.20 9.56
CA SER A 798 9.83 0.10 8.31
C SER A 798 11.26 -0.41 8.39
N ARG A 799 12.00 -0.02 9.44
CA ARG A 799 13.39 -0.45 9.68
C ARG A 799 13.50 -1.97 9.80
N ALA A 800 12.60 -2.61 10.55
CA ALA A 800 12.58 -4.06 10.71
C ALA A 800 12.30 -4.77 9.37
N THR A 801 11.34 -4.28 8.58
CA THR A 801 10.99 -4.87 7.29
C THR A 801 12.14 -4.76 6.29
N ILE A 802 12.76 -3.59 6.17
CA ILE A 802 13.87 -3.40 5.23
C ILE A 802 15.11 -4.18 5.67
N ARG A 803 15.40 -4.27 6.97
CA ARG A 803 16.47 -5.14 7.48
C ARG A 803 16.21 -6.60 7.12
N ASN A 804 14.99 -7.07 7.30
CA ASN A 804 14.58 -8.44 6.94
C ASN A 804 14.77 -8.71 5.42
N ILE A 805 14.42 -7.73 4.56
CA ILE A 805 14.66 -7.82 3.12
C ILE A 805 16.16 -7.95 2.83
N HIS A 806 17.00 -7.13 3.45
CA HIS A 806 18.46 -7.19 3.26
C HIS A 806 19.04 -8.54 3.72
N GLU A 807 18.62 -9.05 4.87
CA GLU A 807 19.01 -10.37 5.38
C GLU A 807 18.61 -11.47 4.38
N ASN A 808 17.38 -11.45 3.88
CA ASN A 808 16.87 -12.41 2.91
C ASN A 808 17.64 -12.35 1.59
N LEU A 809 17.93 -11.15 1.08
CA LEU A 809 18.71 -10.97 -0.13
C LEU A 809 20.15 -11.42 0.07
N PHE A 810 20.78 -11.07 1.18
CA PHE A 810 22.14 -11.52 1.50
C PHE A 810 22.23 -13.04 1.46
N TRP A 811 21.35 -13.75 2.15
CA TRP A 811 21.36 -15.21 2.16
C TRP A 811 21.05 -15.81 0.79
N ALA A 812 20.08 -15.20 0.03
CA ALA A 812 19.74 -15.67 -1.31
C ALA A 812 20.92 -15.58 -2.31
N PHE A 813 21.84 -14.61 -2.10
CA PHE A 813 23.04 -14.49 -2.95
C PHE A 813 24.24 -15.24 -2.40
N ALA A 814 24.47 -15.19 -1.10
CA ALA A 814 25.68 -15.71 -0.46
C ALA A 814 25.87 -17.21 -0.69
N TYR A 815 24.82 -18.00 -0.49
CA TYR A 815 24.94 -19.45 -0.69
C TYR A 815 25.13 -19.82 -2.17
N ASN A 816 24.45 -19.13 -3.13
CA ASN A 816 24.67 -19.36 -4.56
C ASN A 816 26.10 -19.03 -4.94
N THR A 817 26.61 -17.87 -4.54
CA THR A 817 27.99 -17.44 -4.81
C THR A 817 29.02 -18.42 -4.24
N ALA A 818 28.77 -18.96 -3.04
CA ALA A 818 29.66 -19.94 -2.41
C ALA A 818 29.59 -21.32 -3.09
N LEU A 819 28.41 -21.76 -3.49
CA LEU A 819 28.19 -23.10 -4.00
C LEU A 819 28.44 -23.25 -5.51
N ILE A 820 28.38 -22.19 -6.31
CA ILE A 820 28.68 -22.24 -7.76
C ILE A 820 30.11 -22.74 -8.02
N PRO A 821 31.20 -22.25 -7.39
CA PRO A 821 32.53 -22.79 -7.56
C PRO A 821 32.63 -24.27 -7.15
N LEU A 822 31.94 -24.66 -6.07
CA LEU A 822 31.90 -26.06 -5.61
C LEU A 822 31.22 -26.96 -6.65
N ALA A 823 30.09 -26.50 -7.22
CA ALA A 823 29.38 -27.20 -8.31
C ALA A 823 30.22 -27.28 -9.59
N ALA A 824 31.03 -26.26 -9.86
CA ALA A 824 31.97 -26.28 -10.97
C ALA A 824 33.16 -27.22 -10.76
N GLY A 825 33.30 -27.81 -9.56
CA GLY A 825 34.35 -28.80 -9.27
C GLY A 825 35.62 -28.20 -8.66
N ALA A 826 35.57 -27.01 -8.06
CA ALA A 826 36.77 -26.35 -7.45
C ALA A 826 37.47 -27.21 -6.38
N LEU A 827 36.78 -28.10 -5.68
CA LEU A 827 37.38 -29.02 -4.70
C LEU A 827 37.94 -30.31 -5.30
N TYR A 828 37.65 -30.61 -6.54
CA TYR A 828 38.06 -31.87 -7.17
C TYR A 828 39.60 -32.05 -7.28
N PRO A 829 40.36 -31.01 -7.70
CA PRO A 829 41.81 -31.18 -7.83
C PRO A 829 42.53 -31.48 -6.53
N ALA A 830 42.03 -30.96 -5.40
CA ALA A 830 42.66 -31.13 -4.08
C ALA A 830 42.09 -32.31 -3.28
N PHE A 831 40.80 -32.60 -3.39
CA PHE A 831 40.09 -33.52 -2.52
C PHE A 831 39.34 -34.64 -3.26
N GLY A 832 39.25 -34.59 -4.58
CA GLY A 832 38.46 -35.54 -5.39
C GLY A 832 36.93 -35.40 -5.16
N ILE A 833 36.46 -34.32 -4.53
CA ILE A 833 35.04 -34.13 -4.15
C ILE A 833 34.32 -33.36 -5.26
N LEU A 834 33.17 -33.89 -5.71
CA LEU A 834 32.23 -33.23 -6.59
C LEU A 834 30.89 -33.04 -5.91
N LEU A 835 30.24 -31.93 -6.25
CA LEU A 835 28.89 -31.63 -5.76
C LEU A 835 27.85 -32.27 -6.67
N SER A 836 27.05 -33.19 -6.14
CA SER A 836 25.94 -33.78 -6.88
C SER A 836 24.87 -32.70 -7.21
N PRO A 837 24.32 -32.70 -8.45
CA PRO A 837 23.20 -31.83 -8.85
C PRO A 837 21.98 -31.94 -7.92
N MET A 838 21.73 -33.12 -7.32
CA MET A 838 20.67 -33.37 -6.36
C MET A 838 20.87 -32.58 -5.06
N LEU A 839 22.11 -32.57 -4.53
CA LEU A 839 22.45 -31.78 -3.33
C LEU A 839 22.28 -30.28 -3.61
N GLY A 840 22.64 -29.84 -4.80
CA GLY A 840 22.39 -28.48 -5.26
C GLY A 840 20.90 -28.12 -5.27
N ALA A 841 20.06 -28.97 -5.82
CA ALA A 841 18.60 -28.77 -5.83
C ALA A 841 18.00 -28.79 -4.42
N GLY A 842 18.49 -29.64 -3.53
CA GLY A 842 18.10 -29.70 -2.11
C GLY A 842 18.45 -28.41 -1.36
N ALA A 843 19.67 -27.90 -1.53
CA ALA A 843 20.13 -26.63 -0.94
C ALA A 843 19.26 -25.45 -1.42
N MET A 844 18.91 -25.42 -2.69
CA MET A 844 18.03 -24.42 -3.28
C MET A 844 16.61 -24.44 -2.67
N ALA A 845 16.03 -25.63 -2.47
CA ALA A 845 14.71 -25.77 -1.84
C ALA A 845 14.76 -25.28 -0.38
N LEU A 846 15.80 -25.63 0.40
CA LEU A 846 16.01 -25.18 1.77
C LEU A 846 16.18 -23.66 1.87
N SER A 847 16.84 -23.03 0.91
CA SER A 847 16.99 -21.56 0.88
C SER A 847 15.64 -20.84 0.80
N SER A 848 14.71 -21.34 0.01
CA SER A 848 13.36 -20.79 -0.08
C SER A 848 12.62 -20.89 1.26
N VAL A 849 12.77 -22.02 1.98
CA VAL A 849 12.20 -22.19 3.32
C VAL A 849 12.81 -21.22 4.33
N PHE A 850 14.12 -21.01 4.27
CA PHE A 850 14.82 -20.08 5.16
C PHE A 850 14.35 -18.64 4.96
N VAL A 851 14.33 -18.15 3.70
CA VAL A 851 13.86 -16.80 3.37
C VAL A 851 12.41 -16.57 3.83
N LEU A 852 11.55 -17.56 3.59
CA LEU A 852 10.17 -17.51 4.06
C LEU A 852 10.06 -17.47 5.58
N GLY A 853 10.76 -18.36 6.28
CA GLY A 853 10.79 -18.41 7.75
C GLY A 853 11.25 -17.09 8.36
N ASN A 854 12.30 -16.47 7.77
CA ASN A 854 12.80 -15.18 8.19
C ASN A 854 11.77 -14.05 7.93
N ALA A 855 11.12 -14.02 6.78
CA ALA A 855 10.07 -13.03 6.49
C ALA A 855 8.89 -13.14 7.47
N LEU A 856 8.49 -14.35 7.85
CA LEU A 856 7.39 -14.58 8.81
C LEU A 856 7.71 -14.10 10.24
N ARG A 857 8.98 -13.90 10.60
CA ARG A 857 9.37 -13.33 11.92
C ARG A 857 8.79 -11.92 12.10
N LEU A 858 8.57 -11.17 11.03
CA LEU A 858 7.96 -9.84 11.10
C LEU A 858 6.54 -9.84 11.71
N ARG A 859 5.83 -10.96 11.69
CA ARG A 859 4.51 -11.11 12.37
C ARG A 859 4.58 -10.89 13.89
N HIS A 860 5.76 -11.06 14.48
CA HIS A 860 5.97 -10.91 15.92
C HIS A 860 6.46 -9.51 16.31
N PHE A 861 6.66 -8.62 15.34
CA PHE A 861 7.05 -7.23 15.62
C PHE A 861 6.02 -6.56 16.54
N GLY A 862 6.49 -5.91 17.61
CA GLY A 862 5.63 -5.19 18.57
C GLY A 862 4.81 -6.09 19.54
N ARG A 863 5.04 -7.42 19.57
CA ARG A 863 4.34 -8.31 20.55
C ARG A 863 5.04 -8.39 21.91
N GLY A 864 6.25 -7.88 22.04
CA GLY A 864 7.06 -7.94 23.27
C GLY A 864 7.18 -6.62 24.03
N GLU A 865 6.59 -5.54 23.56
CA GLU A 865 6.74 -4.21 24.16
C GLU A 865 5.67 -3.86 25.22
N ASN A 866 4.81 -4.81 25.57
CA ASN A 866 3.76 -4.65 26.60
C ASN A 866 3.98 -5.63 27.79
N ALA A 867 5.23 -5.87 28.22
CA ALA A 867 5.52 -6.53 29.49
C ALA A 867 6.34 -5.61 30.40
#